data_efef5282a1b675a8443423f80cbed5d7
#
_entry.id   efef5282a1b675a8443423f80cbed5d7
#
_cell.length_a   1.000
_cell.length_b   1.000
_cell.length_c   1.000
_cell.angle_alpha   90.00
_cell.angle_beta   90.00
_cell.angle_gamma   90.00
#
_symmetry.space_group_name_H-M   'P 1'
#
loop_
_entity.id
_entity.type
_entity.pdbx_description
1 polymer ?
#
loop_
_entity_poly.entity_id
_entity_poly.type
_entity_poly.pdbx_seq_one_letter_code
_entity_poly.pdbx_strand_id
1 'polypeptide(L)'
;MNRYLLHIIALTVAGCCLPLTASAKKRDKSDALTDSVMRRIFCYAQQVDTTGRGNRTSYAYTKFQMRTNKRNATLMLVPTMYAISHGAGRKFITEFYNRITVDEKGTPHISRQLNLSTIPHRRNTMTSVLNYMTPNVYGETLFQENILSPFHRTNRRYYRYSVTPLPYGMAQVYAYPRIKNTQLVETRAIVHVRNGQIYLCDFEGEYDMTRFYISLTMGKEGFKTLGPVKCDLRANFQFMGNKITGKYTTIYDLPKVLSDSLNNVEDTTLMAKVRPIKLNTDEEMIYRDYYDKMERRKKQEEVAEKEKKTDIVKDVLWDVVGDNLLNRISSGFGKESQGYFRIDPIFNPLYMGYSQKKGVVYKFNLRGEYAFNKNLQISLGIKGGYSFKQHRFYINVPARFNYNAKHEGFLQFQVGNGNRINTNRVARQALGYIESKDSIGDFSPSVIPAIKDGKTDYTEFKDQYYRLINHWRFNPKWAFELGMVSHNRIAVRPEFYHKIGYPDKYKSVAPVFGLEWRPKGEKGIVLKFDYEQGIKNLLGGNIDYGRAEFDAQTILYASRRRSYSMRFGTGFYTMRTAHWDFVDYTNFHNNNIPGGWNDEWTGDFELLSSQWYNASDYYLRANCTYEAPIILSAWLPLVGRYFEKERFYISGLVVKHLTPYTEWGYGLNTRLVSLGFFAAFRELKFDGVGCRFGFELFRNW
;
A
#
# COMPACT_ATOMS: atom_id res chain seq x y z
N MET A 1 14.84 36.86 9.84
CA MET A 1 14.00 35.61 9.67
C MET A 1 12.69 36.04 8.99
N ASN A 2 12.53 35.79 7.81
CA ASN A 2 12.52 36.70 6.68
C ASN A 2 11.28 36.47 5.82
N ARG A 3 10.83 37.52 5.18
CA ARG A 3 9.69 37.56 4.23
C ARG A 3 9.60 36.33 3.30
N TYR A 4 10.73 35.70 2.94
CA TYR A 4 10.78 34.49 2.13
C TYR A 4 10.16 33.25 2.79
N LEU A 5 10.29 33.10 4.11
CA LEU A 5 9.70 31.99 4.85
C LEU A 5 8.17 32.04 4.83
N LEU A 6 7.63 33.25 5.05
CA LEU A 6 6.19 33.52 4.94
C LEU A 6 5.68 33.29 3.50
N HIS A 7 6.49 33.61 2.48
CA HIS A 7 6.14 33.40 1.08
C HIS A 7 6.16 31.91 0.71
N ILE A 8 7.12 31.12 1.21
CA ILE A 8 7.14 29.66 0.96
C ILE A 8 5.97 28.98 1.65
N ILE A 9 5.71 29.32 2.90
CA ILE A 9 4.54 28.82 3.63
C ILE A 9 3.25 29.27 2.94
N ALA A 10 3.15 30.52 2.53
CA ALA A 10 1.99 31.06 1.83
C ALA A 10 1.81 30.43 0.44
N LEU A 11 2.88 30.22 -0.33
CA LEU A 11 2.83 29.52 -1.64
C LEU A 11 2.48 28.03 -1.48
N THR A 12 3.01 27.37 -0.45
CA THR A 12 2.67 25.94 -0.19
C THR A 12 1.21 25.82 0.25
N VAL A 13 0.75 26.70 1.11
CA VAL A 13 -0.65 26.73 1.57
C VAL A 13 -1.58 27.20 0.45
N ALA A 14 -1.21 28.24 -0.31
CA ALA A 14 -2.01 28.72 -1.45
C ALA A 14 -2.07 27.71 -2.59
N GLY A 15 -0.97 27.02 -2.88
CA GLY A 15 -0.95 25.91 -3.86
C GLY A 15 -1.87 24.74 -3.48
N CYS A 16 -1.98 24.46 -2.18
CA CYS A 16 -2.90 23.44 -1.66
C CYS A 16 -4.36 23.92 -1.61
N CYS A 17 -4.59 25.24 -1.48
CA CYS A 17 -5.91 25.84 -1.38
C CYS A 17 -6.53 26.23 -2.73
N LEU A 18 -5.75 26.20 -3.83
CA LEU A 18 -6.34 26.40 -5.15
C LEU A 18 -7.28 25.24 -5.45
N PRO A 19 -8.62 25.43 -5.43
CA PRO A 19 -9.49 24.47 -6.05
C PRO A 19 -9.13 24.52 -7.54
N LEU A 20 -8.47 23.48 -8.03
CA LEU A 20 -8.42 23.23 -9.47
C LEU A 20 -9.88 23.05 -9.93
N THR A 21 -10.54 24.16 -10.17
CA THR A 21 -11.80 24.20 -10.88
C THR A 21 -11.45 23.78 -12.31
N ALA A 22 -11.43 22.47 -12.52
CA ALA A 22 -11.43 21.93 -13.87
C ALA A 22 -12.56 22.63 -14.62
N SER A 23 -12.19 23.33 -15.67
CA SER A 23 -13.05 24.08 -16.58
C SER A 23 -14.34 23.30 -16.80
N ALA A 24 -15.45 23.85 -16.38
CA ALA A 24 -16.75 23.27 -16.53
C ALA A 24 -17.07 23.17 -18.04
N LYS A 25 -16.82 21.98 -18.58
CA LYS A 25 -17.43 21.60 -19.86
C LYS A 25 -18.93 21.86 -19.74
N LYS A 26 -19.53 22.55 -20.74
CA LYS A 26 -20.94 22.93 -20.82
C LYS A 26 -21.86 22.05 -19.97
N ARG A 27 -22.53 22.64 -18.99
CA ARG A 27 -23.54 21.97 -18.18
C ARG A 27 -24.58 21.37 -19.14
N ASP A 28 -24.63 20.04 -19.24
CA ASP A 28 -25.76 19.38 -19.85
C ASP A 28 -26.99 19.80 -19.05
N LYS A 29 -28.01 20.30 -19.73
CA LYS A 29 -29.31 20.58 -19.13
C LYS A 29 -29.87 19.22 -18.65
N SER A 30 -29.76 18.94 -17.38
CA SER A 30 -30.46 17.79 -16.80
C SER A 30 -31.93 18.18 -16.63
N ASP A 31 -32.84 17.25 -16.93
CA ASP A 31 -34.27 17.44 -16.70
C ASP A 31 -34.52 17.64 -15.22
N ALA A 32 -35.50 18.48 -14.86
CA ALA A 32 -35.86 18.76 -13.48
C ALA A 32 -36.23 17.47 -12.70
N LEU A 33 -36.80 16.47 -13.37
CA LEU A 33 -37.07 15.15 -12.81
C LEU A 33 -35.77 14.42 -12.40
N THR A 34 -34.78 14.40 -13.29
CA THR A 34 -33.47 13.76 -13.05
C THR A 34 -32.79 14.37 -11.84
N ASP A 35 -32.76 15.71 -11.74
CA ASP A 35 -32.12 16.40 -10.60
C ASP A 35 -32.89 16.14 -9.29
N SER A 36 -34.19 16.07 -9.33
CA SER A 36 -35.06 15.78 -8.16
C SER A 36 -34.80 14.36 -7.64
N VAL A 37 -34.87 13.35 -8.51
CA VAL A 37 -34.64 11.93 -8.14
C VAL A 37 -33.23 11.71 -7.63
N MET A 38 -32.22 12.24 -8.34
CA MET A 38 -30.82 12.09 -7.93
C MET A 38 -30.55 12.78 -6.57
N ARG A 39 -31.16 13.92 -6.31
CA ARG A 39 -31.04 14.58 -4.99
C ARG A 39 -31.56 13.68 -3.88
N ARG A 40 -32.70 13.02 -4.09
CA ARG A 40 -33.28 12.08 -3.10
C ARG A 40 -32.41 10.86 -2.88
N ILE A 41 -31.82 10.28 -3.96
CA ILE A 41 -30.87 9.17 -3.84
C ILE A 41 -29.66 9.60 -3.01
N PHE A 42 -29.07 10.77 -3.27
CA PHE A 42 -27.93 11.26 -2.50
C PHE A 42 -28.29 11.55 -1.02
N CYS A 43 -29.49 12.06 -0.75
CA CYS A 43 -29.97 12.23 0.63
C CYS A 43 -30.15 10.89 1.33
N TYR A 44 -30.72 9.89 0.63
CA TYR A 44 -30.87 8.55 1.17
C TYR A 44 -29.54 7.90 1.46
N ALA A 45 -28.56 8.02 0.56
CA ALA A 45 -27.19 7.54 0.75
C ALA A 45 -26.53 8.12 2.03
N GLN A 46 -26.71 9.42 2.30
CA GLN A 46 -26.21 10.05 3.52
C GLN A 46 -26.88 9.50 4.79
N GLN A 47 -28.19 9.21 4.74
CA GLN A 47 -28.89 8.61 5.88
C GLN A 47 -28.40 7.18 6.15
N VAL A 48 -28.12 6.42 5.09
CA VAL A 48 -27.56 5.06 5.22
C VAL A 48 -26.20 5.10 5.91
N ASP A 49 -25.32 6.01 5.52
CA ASP A 49 -24.00 6.16 6.14
C ASP A 49 -24.06 6.53 7.64
N THR A 50 -25.06 7.30 8.03
CA THR A 50 -25.23 7.73 9.44
C THR A 50 -25.95 6.71 10.30
N THR A 51 -26.87 5.92 9.74
CA THR A 51 -27.66 4.92 10.47
C THR A 51 -26.99 3.53 10.51
N GLY A 52 -25.96 3.31 9.69
CA GLY A 52 -25.23 2.05 9.57
C GLY A 52 -24.34 1.68 10.74
N ARG A 53 -24.26 2.51 11.77
CA ARG A 53 -23.38 2.30 12.93
C ARG A 53 -24.09 1.45 13.99
N GLY A 54 -23.85 0.16 13.98
CA GLY A 54 -24.31 -0.74 15.02
C GLY A 54 -23.78 -2.15 14.80
N ASN A 55 -23.42 -2.83 15.90
CA ASN A 55 -23.00 -4.22 15.86
C ASN A 55 -24.12 -5.09 15.31
N ARG A 56 -23.99 -5.56 14.08
CA ARG A 56 -24.93 -6.50 13.45
C ARG A 56 -24.21 -7.73 12.98
N THR A 57 -24.85 -8.87 13.18
CA THR A 57 -24.38 -10.16 12.69
C THR A 57 -25.39 -10.70 11.69
N SER A 58 -24.91 -11.13 10.54
CA SER A 58 -25.67 -11.79 9.49
C SER A 58 -24.89 -12.98 8.93
N TYR A 59 -25.57 -13.88 8.24
CA TYR A 59 -24.98 -15.02 7.57
C TYR A 59 -25.17 -14.92 6.07
N ALA A 60 -24.16 -15.30 5.32
CA ALA A 60 -24.20 -15.25 3.86
C ALA A 60 -23.65 -16.54 3.26
N TYR A 61 -24.36 -17.04 2.27
CA TYR A 61 -23.88 -18.14 1.43
C TYR A 61 -23.36 -17.60 0.12
N THR A 62 -22.21 -18.09 -0.29
CA THR A 62 -21.56 -17.71 -1.54
C THR A 62 -21.21 -18.96 -2.37
N LYS A 63 -21.62 -18.95 -3.62
CA LYS A 63 -21.23 -19.96 -4.61
C LYS A 63 -20.39 -19.30 -5.70
N PHE A 64 -19.22 -19.85 -5.95
CA PHE A 64 -18.31 -19.41 -6.99
C PHE A 64 -18.03 -20.53 -7.98
N GLN A 65 -18.16 -20.23 -9.25
CA GLN A 65 -17.81 -21.11 -10.36
C GLN A 65 -16.72 -20.45 -11.19
N MET A 66 -15.70 -21.18 -11.52
CA MET A 66 -14.61 -20.70 -12.37
C MET A 66 -14.38 -21.67 -13.54
N ARG A 67 -14.15 -21.10 -14.72
CA ARG A 67 -13.78 -21.85 -15.92
C ARG A 67 -12.55 -21.20 -16.56
N THR A 68 -11.52 -21.99 -16.77
CA THR A 68 -10.32 -21.60 -17.51
C THR A 68 -10.53 -21.90 -18.99
N ASN A 69 -10.86 -20.89 -19.78
CA ASN A 69 -11.15 -21.03 -21.20
C ASN A 69 -9.87 -21.18 -22.03
N LYS A 70 -8.85 -20.36 -21.70
CA LYS A 70 -7.52 -20.41 -22.31
C LYS A 70 -6.46 -20.15 -21.24
N ARG A 71 -5.42 -20.97 -21.20
CA ARG A 71 -4.29 -20.81 -20.28
C ARG A 71 -2.96 -21.08 -20.98
N ASN A 72 -1.92 -20.42 -20.55
CA ASN A 72 -0.54 -20.60 -20.95
C ASN A 72 0.39 -20.52 -19.72
N ALA A 73 1.69 -20.73 -19.91
CA ALA A 73 2.68 -20.73 -18.83
C ALA A 73 2.76 -19.42 -18.04
N THR A 74 2.36 -18.27 -18.62
CA THR A 74 2.39 -16.99 -17.90
C THR A 74 1.40 -16.92 -16.74
N LEU A 75 0.38 -17.81 -16.72
CA LEU A 75 -0.56 -17.88 -15.61
C LEU A 75 0.12 -18.33 -14.31
N MET A 76 1.23 -19.07 -14.39
CA MET A 76 2.04 -19.47 -13.23
C MET A 76 2.62 -18.30 -12.47
N LEU A 77 2.92 -17.20 -13.18
CA LEU A 77 3.50 -16.00 -12.58
C LEU A 77 2.47 -15.15 -11.82
N VAL A 78 1.17 -15.40 -12.06
CA VAL A 78 0.11 -14.69 -11.33
C VAL A 78 -0.01 -15.33 -9.94
N PRO A 79 0.20 -14.57 -8.85
CA PRO A 79 0.06 -15.08 -7.50
C PRO A 79 -1.28 -15.77 -7.34
N THR A 80 -1.31 -16.93 -6.67
CA THR A 80 -2.52 -17.72 -6.43
C THR A 80 -3.05 -18.52 -7.61
N MET A 81 -2.49 -18.37 -8.82
CA MET A 81 -2.96 -19.08 -10.02
C MET A 81 -2.09 -20.28 -10.43
N TYR A 82 -1.01 -20.55 -9.68
CA TYR A 82 -0.07 -21.64 -9.98
C TYR A 82 -0.79 -23.00 -10.08
N ALA A 83 -1.56 -23.37 -9.07
CA ALA A 83 -2.30 -24.64 -9.04
C ALA A 83 -3.34 -24.76 -10.18
N ILE A 84 -3.94 -23.64 -10.57
CA ILE A 84 -4.90 -23.56 -11.68
C ILE A 84 -4.18 -23.69 -13.03
N SER A 85 -2.94 -23.21 -13.12
CA SER A 85 -2.15 -23.28 -14.35
C SER A 85 -1.69 -24.69 -14.69
N HIS A 86 -1.39 -25.51 -13.67
CA HIS A 86 -0.88 -26.89 -13.81
C HIS A 86 -1.95 -27.95 -13.70
N GLY A 87 -3.03 -27.69 -12.97
CA GLY A 87 -4.09 -28.67 -12.75
C GLY A 87 -4.76 -29.16 -14.06
N ALA A 88 -5.09 -30.42 -14.18
CA ALA A 88 -5.78 -30.98 -15.34
C ALA A 88 -7.20 -30.39 -15.51
N GLY A 89 -7.83 -29.95 -14.41
CA GLY A 89 -9.17 -29.39 -14.41
C GLY A 89 -9.25 -28.03 -15.07
N ARG A 90 -10.39 -27.73 -15.70
CA ARG A 90 -10.70 -26.42 -16.28
C ARG A 90 -11.94 -25.78 -15.69
N LYS A 91 -12.75 -26.54 -14.96
CA LYS A 91 -13.97 -26.11 -14.28
C LYS A 91 -13.78 -26.34 -12.79
N PHE A 92 -14.06 -25.32 -12.01
CA PHE A 92 -13.91 -25.34 -10.55
C PHE A 92 -15.15 -24.75 -9.91
N ILE A 93 -15.50 -25.27 -8.74
CA ILE A 93 -16.58 -24.73 -7.91
C ILE A 93 -16.10 -24.58 -6.48
N THR A 94 -16.54 -23.52 -5.83
CA THR A 94 -16.29 -23.27 -4.42
C THR A 94 -17.53 -22.71 -3.77
N GLU A 95 -17.84 -23.19 -2.58
CA GLU A 95 -18.95 -22.70 -1.76
C GLU A 95 -18.42 -22.25 -0.41
N PHE A 96 -18.96 -21.15 0.09
CA PHE A 96 -18.66 -20.60 1.40
C PHE A 96 -19.94 -20.30 2.16
N TYR A 97 -19.91 -20.57 3.45
CA TYR A 97 -20.88 -20.03 4.38
C TYR A 97 -20.15 -19.17 5.39
N ASN A 98 -20.47 -17.88 5.40
CA ASN A 98 -19.76 -16.85 6.15
C ASN A 98 -20.66 -16.23 7.19
N ARG A 99 -20.10 -15.92 8.35
CA ARG A 99 -20.66 -15.00 9.32
C ARG A 99 -20.10 -13.60 9.03
N ILE A 100 -20.97 -12.61 8.86
CA ILE A 100 -20.62 -11.23 8.61
C ILE A 100 -20.99 -10.43 9.86
N THR A 101 -20.03 -9.83 10.52
CA THR A 101 -20.23 -8.91 11.64
C THR A 101 -19.83 -7.50 11.21
N VAL A 102 -20.70 -6.53 11.44
CA VAL A 102 -20.41 -5.12 11.18
C VAL A 102 -20.09 -4.46 12.51
N ASP A 103 -18.94 -3.81 12.60
CA ASP A 103 -18.51 -3.09 13.80
C ASP A 103 -19.24 -1.74 13.97
N GLU A 104 -18.98 -1.05 15.08
CA GLU A 104 -19.54 0.28 15.36
C GLU A 104 -19.11 1.35 14.33
N LYS A 105 -18.03 1.10 13.60
CA LYS A 105 -17.54 1.96 12.52
C LYS A 105 -18.17 1.66 11.17
N GLY A 106 -19.03 0.63 11.10
CA GLY A 106 -19.68 0.18 9.87
C GLY A 106 -18.77 -0.67 8.97
N THR A 107 -17.65 -1.22 9.52
CA THR A 107 -16.72 -2.07 8.77
C THR A 107 -17.20 -3.52 8.84
N PRO A 108 -17.40 -4.21 7.72
CA PRO A 108 -17.77 -5.62 7.72
C PRO A 108 -16.55 -6.50 8.01
N HIS A 109 -16.67 -7.38 8.99
CA HIS A 109 -15.74 -8.45 9.29
C HIS A 109 -16.34 -9.78 8.85
N ILE A 110 -15.69 -10.48 7.94
CA ILE A 110 -16.17 -11.75 7.38
C ILE A 110 -15.40 -12.89 8.03
N SER A 111 -16.11 -13.74 8.78
CA SER A 111 -15.59 -14.97 9.35
C SER A 111 -16.16 -16.16 8.59
N ARG A 112 -15.30 -17.00 8.02
CA ARG A 112 -15.68 -18.17 7.25
C ARG A 112 -15.98 -19.33 8.19
N GLN A 113 -17.20 -19.84 8.15
CA GLN A 113 -17.61 -21.00 8.93
C GLN A 113 -17.43 -22.31 8.15
N LEU A 114 -17.91 -22.37 6.89
CA LEU A 114 -17.72 -23.51 6.02
C LEU A 114 -17.05 -23.10 4.72
N ASN A 115 -16.26 -24.03 4.18
CA ASN A 115 -15.58 -23.89 2.91
C ASN A 115 -15.55 -25.24 2.19
N LEU A 116 -16.15 -25.31 1.02
CA LEU A 116 -16.12 -26.47 0.17
C LEU A 116 -15.56 -26.07 -1.19
N SER A 117 -14.42 -26.63 -1.62
CA SER A 117 -13.73 -26.16 -2.82
C SER A 117 -13.12 -27.31 -3.62
N THR A 118 -13.32 -27.28 -4.93
CA THR A 118 -12.65 -28.18 -5.88
C THR A 118 -11.35 -27.57 -6.45
N ILE A 119 -10.95 -26.38 -6.00
CA ILE A 119 -9.69 -25.77 -6.42
C ILE A 119 -8.55 -26.43 -5.66
N PRO A 120 -7.53 -26.96 -6.36
CA PRO A 120 -6.36 -27.56 -5.72
C PRO A 120 -5.60 -26.54 -4.87
N HIS A 121 -4.98 -26.99 -3.78
CA HIS A 121 -4.13 -26.18 -2.91
C HIS A 121 -4.77 -24.86 -2.45
N ARG A 122 -5.67 -24.94 -1.51
CA ARG A 122 -6.64 -23.97 -0.99
C ARG A 122 -6.09 -22.71 -0.34
N ARG A 123 -4.79 -22.50 -0.36
CA ARG A 123 -4.18 -21.37 0.34
C ARG A 123 -4.50 -20.07 -0.38
N ASN A 124 -5.46 -19.32 0.17
CA ASN A 124 -5.71 -17.88 -0.11
C ASN A 124 -6.02 -17.45 -1.55
N THR A 125 -6.36 -18.38 -2.45
CA THR A 125 -6.60 -18.10 -3.88
C THR A 125 -7.78 -17.14 -4.14
N MET A 126 -8.65 -16.91 -3.16
CA MET A 126 -9.96 -16.28 -3.40
C MET A 126 -10.23 -15.03 -2.58
N THR A 127 -9.30 -14.57 -1.75
CA THR A 127 -9.55 -13.43 -0.85
C THR A 127 -9.82 -12.12 -1.59
N SER A 128 -9.15 -11.87 -2.71
CA SER A 128 -9.35 -10.63 -3.48
C SER A 128 -10.71 -10.56 -4.18
N VAL A 129 -11.25 -11.71 -4.56
CA VAL A 129 -12.54 -11.78 -5.25
C VAL A 129 -13.71 -11.64 -4.30
N LEU A 130 -13.58 -12.09 -3.05
CA LEU A 130 -14.59 -11.90 -2.00
C LEU A 130 -14.90 -10.40 -1.78
N ASN A 131 -13.95 -9.53 -2.05
CA ASN A 131 -14.14 -8.09 -1.93
C ASN A 131 -15.18 -7.52 -2.91
N TYR A 132 -15.39 -8.19 -4.07
CA TYR A 132 -16.41 -7.82 -5.05
C TYR A 132 -17.82 -8.26 -4.66
N MET A 133 -17.95 -9.05 -3.61
CA MET A 133 -19.20 -9.70 -3.24
C MET A 133 -20.01 -8.91 -2.20
N THR A 134 -19.42 -7.87 -1.62
CA THR A 134 -20.09 -6.98 -0.69
C THR A 134 -20.11 -5.54 -1.20
N PRO A 135 -20.79 -5.26 -2.35
CA PRO A 135 -20.78 -3.92 -2.93
C PRO A 135 -21.55 -2.94 -2.05
N ASN A 136 -20.94 -1.82 -1.73
CA ASN A 136 -21.58 -0.72 -1.03
C ASN A 136 -22.14 0.29 -2.04
N VAL A 137 -23.38 0.09 -2.45
CA VAL A 137 -24.04 0.89 -3.49
C VAL A 137 -24.11 2.37 -3.12
N TYR A 138 -24.37 2.68 -1.86
CA TYR A 138 -24.53 4.04 -1.36
C TYR A 138 -23.23 4.68 -0.87
N GLY A 139 -22.14 3.89 -0.72
CA GLY A 139 -20.84 4.39 -0.32
C GLY A 139 -20.15 5.20 -1.41
N GLU A 140 -19.07 5.90 -1.05
CA GLU A 140 -18.25 6.61 -2.03
C GLU A 140 -17.61 5.65 -3.04
N THR A 141 -17.29 4.42 -2.62
CA THR A 141 -16.77 3.35 -3.46
C THR A 141 -17.67 2.11 -3.36
N LEU A 142 -17.85 1.41 -4.48
CA LEU A 142 -18.62 0.15 -4.52
C LEU A 142 -17.87 -0.98 -3.82
N PHE A 143 -16.55 -1.06 -4.04
CA PHE A 143 -15.69 -2.11 -3.50
C PHE A 143 -14.50 -1.49 -2.83
N GLN A 144 -14.30 -1.79 -1.57
CA GLN A 144 -13.20 -1.29 -0.74
C GLN A 144 -12.78 0.16 -1.06
N GLU A 145 -11.87 0.36 -2.02
CA GLU A 145 -11.34 1.69 -2.33
C GLU A 145 -11.30 2.02 -3.83
N ASN A 146 -11.81 1.16 -4.71
CA ASN A 146 -11.40 1.24 -6.11
C ASN A 146 -12.45 1.77 -7.09
N ILE A 147 -13.69 1.33 -7.02
CA ILE A 147 -14.70 1.71 -8.01
C ILE A 147 -15.66 2.75 -7.41
N LEU A 148 -15.76 3.89 -8.08
CA LEU A 148 -16.54 5.02 -7.59
C LEU A 148 -18.03 4.78 -7.82
N SER A 149 -18.83 4.78 -6.76
CA SER A 149 -20.27 4.63 -6.87
C SER A 149 -20.92 5.85 -7.53
N PRO A 150 -21.81 5.66 -8.53
CA PRO A 150 -22.57 6.76 -9.12
C PRO A 150 -23.63 7.34 -8.17
N PHE A 151 -23.97 6.63 -7.10
CA PHE A 151 -25.01 7.03 -6.16
C PHE A 151 -24.49 7.80 -4.95
N HIS A 152 -23.20 8.09 -4.90
CA HIS A 152 -22.62 8.94 -3.88
C HIS A 152 -22.38 10.37 -4.39
N ARG A 153 -22.74 11.38 -3.57
CA ARG A 153 -22.73 12.81 -3.93
C ARG A 153 -21.35 13.30 -4.41
N THR A 154 -20.26 12.83 -3.81
CA THR A 154 -18.88 13.24 -4.17
C THR A 154 -18.49 12.85 -5.59
N ASN A 155 -19.13 11.82 -6.15
CA ASN A 155 -18.82 11.27 -7.48
C ASN A 155 -19.72 11.83 -8.59
N ARG A 156 -20.73 12.65 -8.25
CA ARG A 156 -21.70 13.22 -9.23
C ARG A 156 -21.01 13.84 -10.45
N ARG A 157 -19.87 14.47 -10.27
CA ARG A 157 -19.11 15.14 -11.34
C ARG A 157 -18.59 14.20 -12.42
N TYR A 158 -18.43 12.91 -12.13
CA TYR A 158 -17.89 11.91 -13.04
C TYR A 158 -18.96 11.22 -13.88
N TYR A 159 -20.25 11.44 -13.55
CA TYR A 159 -21.36 10.75 -14.18
C TYR A 159 -22.36 11.70 -14.85
N ARG A 160 -23.01 11.20 -15.90
CA ARG A 160 -24.24 11.75 -16.49
C ARG A 160 -25.39 10.84 -16.07
N TYR A 161 -26.53 11.43 -15.76
CA TYR A 161 -27.71 10.69 -15.32
C TYR A 161 -28.85 10.91 -16.28
N SER A 162 -29.64 9.84 -16.52
CA SER A 162 -30.93 9.88 -17.19
C SER A 162 -31.93 9.12 -16.35
N VAL A 163 -33.11 9.68 -16.17
CA VAL A 163 -34.18 9.10 -15.35
C VAL A 163 -35.42 8.93 -16.20
N THR A 164 -35.92 7.70 -16.22
CA THR A 164 -37.17 7.34 -16.90
C THR A 164 -38.20 6.94 -15.84
N PRO A 165 -39.39 7.59 -15.77
CA PRO A 165 -40.42 7.21 -14.82
C PRO A 165 -40.99 5.82 -15.13
N LEU A 166 -41.28 5.07 -14.08
CA LEU A 166 -41.95 3.77 -14.10
C LEU A 166 -43.28 3.83 -13.30
N PRO A 167 -44.19 2.88 -13.52
CA PRO A 167 -45.41 2.75 -12.70
C PRO A 167 -45.12 2.63 -11.20
N TYR A 168 -46.12 2.82 -10.35
CA TYR A 168 -46.07 2.64 -8.90
C TYR A 168 -45.07 3.52 -8.15
N GLY A 169 -44.79 4.72 -8.65
CA GLY A 169 -43.88 5.66 -7.99
C GLY A 169 -42.42 5.25 -8.07
N MET A 170 -42.08 4.40 -9.03
CA MET A 170 -40.70 3.97 -9.31
C MET A 170 -40.10 4.78 -10.47
N ALA A 171 -38.78 4.75 -10.57
CA ALA A 171 -38.05 5.29 -11.70
C ALA A 171 -36.85 4.41 -12.03
N GLN A 172 -36.52 4.36 -13.30
CA GLN A 172 -35.29 3.76 -13.77
C GLN A 172 -34.23 4.84 -13.97
N VAL A 173 -33.13 4.68 -13.29
CA VAL A 173 -31.99 5.59 -13.34
C VAL A 173 -30.84 4.94 -14.10
N TYR A 174 -30.33 5.64 -15.10
CA TYR A 174 -29.10 5.29 -15.79
C TYR A 174 -28.00 6.27 -15.38
N ALA A 175 -26.82 5.75 -15.05
CA ALA A 175 -25.63 6.54 -14.80
C ALA A 175 -24.52 6.12 -15.76
N TYR A 176 -24.07 7.08 -16.58
CA TYR A 176 -23.02 6.88 -17.57
C TYR A 176 -21.77 7.66 -17.19
N PRO A 177 -20.57 7.06 -17.25
CA PRO A 177 -19.32 7.77 -17.06
C PRO A 177 -19.17 8.93 -18.06
N ARG A 178 -18.74 10.11 -17.58
CA ARG A 178 -18.41 11.26 -18.45
C ARG A 178 -17.08 11.07 -19.18
N ILE A 179 -16.23 10.20 -18.63
CA ILE A 179 -14.89 9.90 -19.14
C ILE A 179 -14.68 8.39 -19.06
N LYS A 180 -13.86 7.85 -19.95
CA LYS A 180 -13.47 6.44 -19.91
C LYS A 180 -12.39 6.26 -18.86
N ASN A 181 -12.74 5.66 -17.71
CA ASN A 181 -11.79 5.32 -16.66
C ASN A 181 -12.27 4.04 -15.96
N THR A 182 -11.33 3.15 -15.63
CA THR A 182 -11.62 1.84 -15.01
C THR A 182 -12.20 1.94 -13.61
N GLN A 183 -12.13 3.10 -12.95
CA GLN A 183 -12.79 3.35 -11.68
C GLN A 183 -14.29 3.68 -11.82
N LEU A 184 -14.78 3.88 -13.03
CA LEU A 184 -16.15 4.27 -13.30
C LEU A 184 -16.93 3.12 -13.94
N VAL A 185 -18.20 2.99 -13.59
CA VAL A 185 -19.09 1.92 -14.04
C VAL A 185 -20.33 2.50 -14.74
N GLU A 186 -20.81 1.80 -15.75
CA GLU A 186 -22.15 2.02 -16.27
C GLU A 186 -23.15 1.37 -15.34
N THR A 187 -24.25 2.06 -15.06
CA THR A 187 -25.19 1.59 -14.04
C THR A 187 -26.61 1.79 -14.51
N ARG A 188 -27.43 0.78 -14.21
CA ARG A 188 -28.87 0.81 -14.32
C ARG A 188 -29.47 0.48 -12.96
N ALA A 189 -30.37 1.33 -12.43
CA ALA A 189 -31.00 1.09 -11.15
C ALA A 189 -32.50 1.36 -11.20
N ILE A 190 -33.28 0.59 -10.46
CA ILE A 190 -34.70 0.84 -10.19
C ILE A 190 -34.79 1.42 -8.80
N VAL A 191 -35.38 2.62 -8.70
CA VAL A 191 -35.42 3.41 -7.48
C VAL A 191 -36.85 3.87 -7.14
N HIS A 192 -37.13 4.06 -5.87
CA HIS A 192 -38.36 4.67 -5.42
C HIS A 192 -38.26 6.19 -5.47
N VAL A 193 -39.13 6.85 -6.23
CA VAL A 193 -39.03 8.29 -6.51
C VAL A 193 -39.18 9.15 -5.26
N ARG A 194 -39.99 8.75 -4.26
CA ARG A 194 -40.26 9.58 -3.07
C ARG A 194 -39.08 9.63 -2.09
N ASN A 195 -38.38 8.51 -1.84
CA ASN A 195 -37.33 8.42 -0.83
C ASN A 195 -35.90 8.20 -1.40
N GLY A 196 -35.77 7.87 -2.68
CA GLY A 196 -34.47 7.61 -3.31
C GLY A 196 -33.89 6.24 -3.00
N GLN A 197 -34.65 5.30 -2.44
CA GLN A 197 -34.21 3.93 -2.15
C GLN A 197 -34.05 3.13 -3.44
N ILE A 198 -32.96 2.41 -3.57
CA ILE A 198 -32.63 1.53 -4.70
C ILE A 198 -33.13 0.12 -4.37
N TYR A 199 -33.87 -0.49 -5.31
CA TYR A 199 -34.39 -1.87 -5.19
C TYR A 199 -33.58 -2.86 -6.02
N LEU A 200 -33.24 -2.48 -7.24
CA LEU A 200 -32.40 -3.29 -8.15
C LEU A 200 -31.29 -2.39 -8.68
N CYS A 201 -30.14 -2.94 -8.85
CA CYS A 201 -29.00 -2.21 -9.39
C CYS A 201 -28.07 -3.13 -10.17
N ASP A 202 -27.80 -2.78 -11.41
CA ASP A 202 -26.86 -3.45 -12.27
C ASP A 202 -25.66 -2.54 -12.50
N PHE A 203 -24.44 -3.08 -12.43
CA PHE A 203 -23.19 -2.40 -12.71
C PHE A 203 -22.42 -3.15 -13.78
N GLU A 204 -21.91 -2.44 -14.76
CA GLU A 204 -20.98 -2.96 -15.75
C GLU A 204 -19.71 -2.12 -15.74
N GLY A 205 -18.56 -2.78 -15.72
CA GLY A 205 -17.26 -2.10 -15.67
C GLY A 205 -16.09 -3.00 -16.01
N GLU A 206 -14.92 -2.38 -16.02
CA GLU A 206 -13.65 -3.05 -16.21
C GLU A 206 -12.68 -2.59 -15.11
N TYR A 207 -12.16 -3.53 -14.36
CA TYR A 207 -11.17 -3.24 -13.34
C TYR A 207 -10.17 -4.40 -13.24
N ASP A 208 -8.89 -4.08 -13.13
CA ASP A 208 -7.83 -5.08 -12.92
C ASP A 208 -7.85 -6.23 -13.94
N MET A 209 -7.87 -5.88 -15.24
CA MET A 209 -7.90 -6.86 -16.36
C MET A 209 -9.16 -7.75 -16.35
N THR A 210 -10.16 -7.39 -15.54
CA THR A 210 -11.43 -8.12 -15.40
C THR A 210 -12.59 -7.24 -15.84
N ARG A 211 -13.30 -7.66 -16.87
CA ARG A 211 -14.62 -7.12 -17.17
C ARG A 211 -15.64 -7.80 -16.29
N PHE A 212 -16.46 -7.03 -15.62
CA PHE A 212 -17.47 -7.54 -14.73
C PHE A 212 -18.85 -6.96 -15.01
N TYR A 213 -19.85 -7.77 -14.71
CA TYR A 213 -21.24 -7.39 -14.64
C TYR A 213 -21.78 -7.88 -13.30
N ILE A 214 -22.36 -6.96 -12.53
CA ILE A 214 -22.91 -7.22 -11.21
C ILE A 214 -24.38 -6.86 -11.22
N SER A 215 -25.23 -7.77 -10.78
CA SER A 215 -26.66 -7.55 -10.56
C SER A 215 -26.98 -7.71 -9.09
N LEU A 216 -27.60 -6.69 -8.52
CA LEU A 216 -27.92 -6.61 -7.10
C LEU A 216 -29.42 -6.51 -6.89
N THR A 217 -29.92 -7.32 -5.98
CA THR A 217 -31.27 -7.16 -5.39
C THR A 217 -31.12 -6.59 -3.99
N MET A 218 -31.66 -5.41 -3.74
CA MET A 218 -31.59 -4.72 -2.46
C MET A 218 -32.77 -5.10 -1.58
N GLY A 219 -32.58 -5.16 -0.26
CA GLY A 219 -33.62 -5.42 0.70
C GLY A 219 -34.54 -4.21 0.93
N LYS A 220 -35.75 -4.46 1.39
CA LYS A 220 -36.72 -3.39 1.70
C LYS A 220 -36.35 -2.62 2.97
N GLU A 221 -35.90 -3.35 3.99
CA GLU A 221 -35.45 -2.82 5.28
C GLU A 221 -34.18 -3.57 5.72
N GLY A 222 -33.38 -3.04 6.60
CA GLY A 222 -32.24 -3.77 7.18
C GLY A 222 -30.99 -3.84 6.33
N PHE A 223 -31.06 -3.76 5.01
CA PHE A 223 -29.93 -3.79 4.08
C PHE A 223 -29.16 -2.48 3.97
N LYS A 224 -29.60 -1.47 4.68
CA LYS A 224 -28.93 -0.17 4.74
C LYS A 224 -27.47 -0.26 5.18
N THR A 225 -27.10 -1.33 5.88
CA THR A 225 -25.81 -1.46 6.54
C THR A 225 -24.95 -2.62 6.04
N LEU A 226 -25.57 -3.68 5.50
CA LEU A 226 -24.86 -4.92 5.14
C LEU A 226 -24.73 -5.15 3.62
N GLY A 227 -25.42 -4.38 2.80
CA GLY A 227 -25.42 -4.56 1.36
C GLY A 227 -26.69 -5.22 0.82
N PRO A 228 -26.64 -5.81 -0.39
CA PRO A 228 -27.81 -6.39 -1.05
C PRO A 228 -28.25 -7.72 -0.42
N VAL A 229 -29.51 -8.11 -0.67
CA VAL A 229 -30.05 -9.44 -0.34
C VAL A 229 -29.42 -10.51 -1.23
N LYS A 230 -29.20 -10.18 -2.51
CA LYS A 230 -28.60 -11.06 -3.48
C LYS A 230 -27.64 -10.28 -4.37
N CYS A 231 -26.47 -10.89 -4.63
CA CYS A 231 -25.46 -10.37 -5.55
C CYS A 231 -25.09 -11.47 -6.55
N ASP A 232 -25.32 -11.24 -7.82
CA ASP A 232 -24.84 -12.07 -8.92
C ASP A 232 -23.74 -11.30 -9.67
N LEU A 233 -22.52 -11.85 -9.68
CA LEU A 233 -21.36 -11.30 -10.37
C LEU A 233 -20.91 -12.23 -11.49
N ARG A 234 -20.71 -11.69 -12.68
CA ARG A 234 -20.01 -12.35 -13.79
C ARG A 234 -18.74 -11.61 -14.08
N ALA A 235 -17.61 -12.32 -14.10
CA ALA A 235 -16.29 -11.76 -14.31
C ALA A 235 -15.54 -12.48 -15.44
N ASN A 236 -14.94 -11.71 -16.33
CA ASN A 236 -14.11 -12.20 -17.42
C ASN A 236 -12.70 -11.62 -17.27
N PHE A 237 -11.79 -12.43 -16.75
CA PHE A 237 -10.38 -12.06 -16.59
C PHE A 237 -9.61 -12.37 -17.86
N GLN A 238 -8.75 -11.40 -18.30
CA GLN A 238 -7.86 -11.56 -19.44
C GLN A 238 -6.48 -11.00 -19.11
N PHE A 239 -5.46 -11.85 -19.17
CA PHE A 239 -4.08 -11.45 -18.91
C PHE A 239 -3.10 -12.28 -19.72
N MET A 240 -2.21 -11.65 -20.50
CA MET A 240 -1.15 -12.28 -21.30
C MET A 240 -1.62 -13.54 -22.07
N GLY A 241 -2.78 -13.45 -22.72
CA GLY A 241 -3.36 -14.56 -23.49
C GLY A 241 -4.16 -15.58 -22.68
N ASN A 242 -4.17 -15.48 -21.36
CA ASN A 242 -5.03 -16.28 -20.49
C ASN A 242 -6.44 -15.71 -20.48
N LYS A 243 -7.47 -16.59 -20.46
CA LYS A 243 -8.88 -16.21 -20.36
C LYS A 243 -9.57 -17.08 -19.31
N ILE A 244 -10.09 -16.44 -18.27
CA ILE A 244 -10.78 -17.11 -17.17
C ILE A 244 -12.13 -16.43 -16.98
N THR A 245 -13.19 -17.22 -16.86
CA THR A 245 -14.53 -16.74 -16.54
C THR A 245 -14.93 -17.18 -15.15
N GLY A 246 -15.48 -16.26 -14.37
CA GLY A 246 -16.01 -16.51 -13.03
C GLY A 246 -17.47 -16.11 -12.95
N LYS A 247 -18.26 -16.88 -12.21
CA LYS A 247 -19.63 -16.55 -11.80
C LYS A 247 -19.71 -16.67 -10.30
N TYR A 248 -20.23 -15.65 -9.67
CA TYR A 248 -20.46 -15.59 -8.23
C TYR A 248 -21.90 -15.34 -7.96
N THR A 249 -22.46 -16.05 -7.01
CA THR A 249 -23.78 -15.77 -6.45
C THR A 249 -23.63 -15.72 -4.94
N THR A 250 -24.00 -14.63 -4.33
CA THR A 250 -24.08 -14.48 -2.87
C THR A 250 -25.48 -14.15 -2.44
N ILE A 251 -25.96 -14.85 -1.44
CA ILE A 251 -27.25 -14.60 -0.77
C ILE A 251 -26.92 -14.22 0.66
N TYR A 252 -27.40 -13.06 1.06
CA TYR A 252 -27.21 -12.49 2.39
C TYR A 252 -28.43 -12.72 3.27
N ASP A 253 -28.29 -12.35 4.53
CA ASP A 253 -29.33 -12.34 5.54
C ASP A 253 -30.01 -13.69 5.73
N LEU A 254 -29.20 -14.72 5.67
CA LEU A 254 -29.65 -16.09 5.95
C LEU A 254 -29.87 -16.30 7.45
N PRO A 255 -30.82 -17.16 7.85
CA PRO A 255 -30.99 -17.51 9.25
C PRO A 255 -29.74 -18.25 9.79
N LYS A 256 -29.49 -18.10 11.08
CA LYS A 256 -28.45 -18.84 11.76
C LYS A 256 -28.84 -20.33 11.83
N VAL A 257 -28.08 -21.17 11.13
CA VAL A 257 -28.31 -22.63 11.07
C VAL A 257 -27.22 -23.38 11.84
N LEU A 258 -25.99 -22.81 11.89
CA LEU A 258 -24.81 -23.47 12.43
C LEU A 258 -24.30 -22.78 13.70
N SER A 259 -23.51 -23.52 14.49
CA SER A 259 -22.80 -22.98 15.64
C SER A 259 -21.75 -21.95 15.22
N ASP A 260 -21.58 -20.90 16.00
CA ASP A 260 -20.57 -19.84 15.77
C ASP A 260 -19.14 -20.31 16.06
N SER A 261 -18.96 -21.50 16.64
CA SER A 261 -17.66 -22.11 16.93
C SER A 261 -16.96 -22.71 15.70
N LEU A 262 -17.71 -22.88 14.59
CA LEU A 262 -17.15 -23.43 13.36
C LEU A 262 -16.24 -22.41 12.68
N ASN A 263 -15.03 -22.84 12.33
CA ASN A 263 -14.04 -22.00 11.67
C ASN A 263 -13.41 -22.73 10.49
N ASN A 264 -13.82 -22.34 9.28
CA ASN A 264 -13.31 -22.82 8.01
C ASN A 264 -13.33 -24.35 7.86
N VAL A 265 -14.43 -24.98 8.28
CA VAL A 265 -14.61 -26.43 8.24
C VAL A 265 -15.01 -26.87 6.84
N GLU A 266 -14.46 -27.99 6.39
CA GLU A 266 -14.86 -28.65 5.14
C GLU A 266 -15.79 -29.83 5.46
N ASP A 267 -17.08 -29.63 5.22
CA ASP A 267 -18.10 -30.64 5.45
C ASP A 267 -19.21 -30.51 4.42
N THR A 268 -19.37 -31.55 3.60
CA THR A 268 -20.37 -31.58 2.54
C THR A 268 -21.80 -31.69 3.08
N THR A 269 -22.00 -32.34 4.23
CA THR A 269 -23.31 -32.54 4.83
C THR A 269 -23.80 -31.26 5.50
N LEU A 270 -22.92 -30.53 6.20
CA LEU A 270 -23.23 -29.23 6.78
C LEU A 270 -23.45 -28.19 5.69
N MET A 271 -22.66 -28.21 4.61
CA MET A 271 -22.86 -27.30 3.49
C MET A 271 -24.21 -27.54 2.80
N ALA A 272 -24.64 -28.80 2.64
CA ALA A 272 -25.95 -29.11 2.07
C ALA A 272 -27.11 -28.56 2.90
N LYS A 273 -26.98 -28.48 4.22
CA LYS A 273 -28.00 -27.91 5.14
C LYS A 273 -28.14 -26.40 5.00
N VAL A 274 -27.04 -25.69 4.76
CA VAL A 274 -27.04 -24.20 4.69
C VAL A 274 -27.19 -23.67 3.27
N ARG A 275 -27.16 -24.53 2.26
CA ARG A 275 -27.22 -24.18 0.85
C ARG A 275 -28.63 -23.69 0.48
N PRO A 276 -28.83 -22.38 0.15
CA PRO A 276 -30.16 -21.87 -0.23
C PRO A 276 -30.53 -22.18 -1.69
N ILE A 277 -29.54 -22.52 -2.52
CA ILE A 277 -29.72 -22.88 -3.93
C ILE A 277 -29.11 -24.25 -4.16
N LYS A 278 -29.93 -25.20 -4.62
CA LYS A 278 -29.47 -26.56 -4.98
C LYS A 278 -28.40 -26.50 -6.07
N LEU A 279 -27.49 -27.46 -6.05
CA LEU A 279 -26.54 -27.64 -7.14
C LEU A 279 -27.30 -28.14 -8.40
N ASN A 280 -26.81 -27.70 -9.55
CA ASN A 280 -27.24 -28.28 -10.82
C ASN A 280 -26.40 -29.50 -11.18
N THR A 281 -26.81 -30.26 -12.19
CA THR A 281 -26.14 -31.47 -12.60
C THR A 281 -24.67 -31.30 -12.98
N ASP A 282 -24.34 -30.16 -13.64
CA ASP A 282 -22.95 -29.84 -14.00
C ASP A 282 -22.09 -29.57 -12.75
N GLU A 283 -22.65 -28.90 -11.75
CA GLU A 283 -21.97 -28.57 -10.48
C GLU A 283 -21.74 -29.87 -9.66
N GLU A 284 -22.71 -30.76 -9.63
CA GLU A 284 -22.59 -32.06 -8.96
C GLU A 284 -21.53 -32.93 -9.64
N MET A 285 -21.46 -32.92 -10.99
CA MET A 285 -20.39 -33.64 -11.72
C MET A 285 -19.01 -33.08 -11.40
N ILE A 286 -18.83 -31.77 -11.27
CA ILE A 286 -17.54 -31.16 -10.90
C ILE A 286 -17.09 -31.65 -9.51
N TYR A 287 -18.01 -31.70 -8.54
CA TYR A 287 -17.69 -32.23 -7.21
C TYR A 287 -17.35 -33.72 -7.25
N ARG A 288 -18.14 -34.55 -7.97
CA ARG A 288 -17.91 -35.97 -8.13
C ARG A 288 -16.54 -36.22 -8.75
N ASP A 289 -16.22 -35.58 -9.88
CA ASP A 289 -14.92 -35.72 -10.54
C ASP A 289 -13.74 -35.31 -9.64
N TYR A 290 -13.94 -34.32 -8.78
CA TYR A 290 -12.93 -33.91 -7.85
C TYR A 290 -12.69 -34.92 -6.75
N TYR A 291 -13.73 -35.42 -6.10
CA TYR A 291 -13.61 -36.41 -5.02
C TYR A 291 -13.11 -37.76 -5.54
N ASP A 292 -13.56 -38.23 -6.70
CA ASP A 292 -13.05 -39.44 -7.35
C ASP A 292 -11.55 -39.35 -7.66
N LYS A 293 -11.08 -38.19 -8.12
CA LYS A 293 -9.64 -37.91 -8.33
C LYS A 293 -8.85 -37.89 -7.04
N MET A 294 -9.38 -37.28 -6.00
CA MET A 294 -8.75 -37.26 -4.68
C MET A 294 -8.63 -38.67 -4.09
N GLU A 295 -9.65 -39.48 -4.22
CA GLU A 295 -9.63 -40.85 -3.73
C GLU A 295 -8.62 -41.72 -4.51
N ARG A 296 -8.58 -41.58 -5.84
CA ARG A 296 -7.56 -42.26 -6.69
C ARG A 296 -6.15 -41.83 -6.31
N ARG A 297 -5.90 -40.52 -6.05
CA ARG A 297 -4.59 -40.03 -5.60
C ARG A 297 -4.21 -40.64 -4.25
N LYS A 298 -5.09 -40.63 -3.27
CA LYS A 298 -4.83 -41.24 -1.96
C LYS A 298 -4.45 -42.74 -2.11
N LYS A 299 -5.18 -43.49 -2.90
CA LYS A 299 -4.86 -44.92 -3.18
C LYS A 299 -3.51 -45.07 -3.89
N GLN A 300 -3.16 -44.15 -4.81
CA GLN A 300 -1.85 -44.15 -5.48
C GLN A 300 -0.71 -43.78 -4.55
N GLU A 301 -0.90 -42.80 -3.65
CA GLU A 301 0.07 -42.44 -2.64
C GLU A 301 0.32 -43.56 -1.63
N GLU A 302 -0.73 -44.25 -1.18
CA GLU A 302 -0.61 -45.43 -0.31
C GLU A 302 0.13 -46.62 -0.99
N VAL A 303 -0.05 -46.79 -2.30
CA VAL A 303 0.67 -47.85 -3.09
C VAL A 303 2.11 -47.40 -3.35
N ALA A 304 2.35 -46.11 -3.60
CA ALA A 304 3.68 -45.55 -3.88
C ALA A 304 4.58 -45.47 -2.64
N GLU A 305 4.02 -45.22 -1.45
CA GLU A 305 4.77 -45.35 -0.18
C GLU A 305 5.30 -46.80 0.00
N LYS A 306 4.60 -47.77 -0.54
CA LYS A 306 5.05 -49.19 -0.54
C LYS A 306 6.10 -49.52 -1.61
N GLU A 307 6.17 -48.80 -2.72
CA GLU A 307 7.02 -49.11 -3.88
C GLU A 307 8.18 -48.20 -4.17
N LYS A 308 8.47 -47.12 -3.37
CA LYS A 308 9.56 -46.15 -3.60
C LYS A 308 9.77 -45.76 -5.08
N LYS A 309 8.79 -45.18 -5.76
CA LYS A 309 8.95 -44.72 -7.14
C LYS A 309 9.27 -43.25 -7.25
N THR A 310 10.35 -42.93 -7.98
CA THR A 310 11.02 -41.64 -8.16
C THR A 310 10.19 -40.57 -8.90
N ASP A 311 9.14 -40.95 -9.63
CA ASP A 311 8.37 -39.98 -10.45
C ASP A 311 7.34 -39.19 -9.67
N ILE A 312 6.79 -39.73 -8.57
CA ILE A 312 5.85 -39.04 -7.69
C ILE A 312 6.58 -37.92 -6.91
N VAL A 313 7.85 -38.18 -6.56
CA VAL A 313 8.69 -37.18 -5.91
C VAL A 313 8.90 -35.94 -6.82
N LYS A 314 8.94 -36.13 -8.13
CA LYS A 314 9.12 -35.06 -9.11
C LYS A 314 7.89 -34.15 -9.23
N ASP A 315 6.70 -34.70 -9.26
CA ASP A 315 5.45 -33.94 -9.33
C ASP A 315 5.15 -33.23 -8.02
N VAL A 316 5.37 -33.90 -6.88
CA VAL A 316 5.25 -33.28 -5.55
C VAL A 316 6.32 -32.20 -5.36
N LEU A 317 7.55 -32.43 -5.81
CA LEU A 317 8.63 -31.41 -5.74
C LEU A 317 8.30 -30.20 -6.60
N TRP A 318 7.75 -30.37 -7.80
CA TRP A 318 7.34 -29.27 -8.66
C TRP A 318 6.13 -28.50 -8.10
N ASP A 319 5.16 -29.17 -7.52
CA ASP A 319 4.03 -28.51 -6.85
C ASP A 319 4.52 -27.72 -5.63
N VAL A 320 5.41 -28.30 -4.80
CA VAL A 320 5.98 -27.63 -3.64
C VAL A 320 6.91 -26.49 -4.06
N VAL A 321 7.76 -26.70 -5.06
CA VAL A 321 8.68 -25.66 -5.56
C VAL A 321 7.91 -24.55 -6.26
N GLY A 322 6.94 -24.88 -7.12
CA GLY A 322 6.15 -23.89 -7.83
C GLY A 322 5.27 -23.07 -6.89
N ASP A 323 4.54 -23.71 -5.99
CA ASP A 323 3.70 -23.00 -5.02
C ASP A 323 4.52 -22.18 -4.00
N ASN A 324 5.70 -22.66 -3.63
CA ASN A 324 6.48 -22.02 -2.58
C ASN A 324 7.52 -21.02 -3.11
N LEU A 325 8.06 -21.20 -4.30
CA LEU A 325 9.10 -20.32 -4.85
C LEU A 325 8.55 -19.24 -5.80
N LEU A 326 7.49 -19.56 -6.55
CA LEU A 326 6.86 -18.61 -7.48
C LEU A 326 5.70 -17.84 -6.85
N ASN A 327 5.08 -18.40 -5.83
CA ASN A 327 4.02 -17.78 -5.07
C ASN A 327 4.50 -17.30 -3.70
N ARG A 328 3.68 -16.46 -3.08
CA ARG A 328 3.88 -16.03 -1.70
C ARG A 328 3.57 -17.19 -0.76
N ILE A 329 4.52 -17.52 0.10
CA ILE A 329 4.30 -18.47 1.18
C ILE A 329 3.72 -17.72 2.37
N SER A 330 2.58 -18.13 2.86
CA SER A 330 2.03 -17.64 4.12
C SER A 330 1.38 -18.79 4.87
N SER A 331 1.74 -18.95 6.12
CA SER A 331 1.20 -20.01 6.98
C SER A 331 0.98 -19.50 8.38
N GLY A 332 -0.15 -19.86 8.96
CA GLY A 332 -0.37 -19.76 10.40
C GLY A 332 0.18 -20.99 11.10
N PHE A 333 0.68 -20.83 12.30
CA PHE A 333 1.16 -21.92 13.18
C PHE A 333 0.78 -21.65 14.63
N GLY A 334 0.87 -22.68 15.48
CA GLY A 334 0.41 -22.64 16.86
C GLY A 334 -1.02 -23.21 17.02
N LYS A 335 -1.38 -23.63 18.25
CA LYS A 335 -2.66 -24.31 18.54
C LYS A 335 -3.90 -23.49 18.21
N GLU A 336 -3.81 -22.15 18.29
CA GLU A 336 -4.89 -21.21 18.01
C GLU A 336 -4.53 -20.20 16.92
N SER A 337 -3.66 -20.59 15.95
CA SER A 337 -3.13 -19.69 14.92
C SER A 337 -2.42 -18.45 15.50
N GLN A 338 -1.72 -18.63 16.60
CA GLN A 338 -0.99 -17.58 17.33
C GLN A 338 0.20 -17.04 16.55
N GLY A 339 0.75 -17.84 15.66
CA GLY A 339 1.88 -17.49 14.81
C GLY A 339 1.46 -17.33 13.37
N TYR A 340 2.16 -16.45 12.67
CA TYR A 340 2.01 -16.20 11.26
C TYR A 340 3.37 -15.93 10.65
N PHE A 341 3.67 -16.55 9.51
CA PHE A 341 4.81 -16.16 8.71
C PHE A 341 4.42 -15.95 7.25
N ARG A 342 5.17 -15.08 6.61
CA ARG A 342 5.01 -14.74 5.20
C ARG A 342 6.38 -14.58 4.55
N ILE A 343 6.56 -15.23 3.43
CA ILE A 343 7.74 -15.09 2.57
C ILE A 343 7.26 -14.65 1.21
N ASP A 344 7.79 -13.55 0.70
CA ASP A 344 7.50 -13.12 -0.65
C ASP A 344 8.20 -14.02 -1.67
N PRO A 345 7.69 -14.17 -2.91
CA PRO A 345 8.23 -15.08 -3.90
C PRO A 345 9.73 -14.85 -4.17
N ILE A 346 10.52 -15.91 -4.13
CA ILE A 346 11.97 -15.83 -4.23
C ILE A 346 12.43 -15.72 -5.68
N PHE A 347 11.77 -16.41 -6.62
CA PHE A 347 12.18 -16.47 -8.03
C PHE A 347 11.18 -15.83 -9.00
N ASN A 348 10.20 -15.09 -8.51
CA ASN A 348 9.24 -14.48 -9.40
C ASN A 348 9.75 -13.11 -9.91
N PRO A 349 10.05 -12.96 -11.21
CA PRO A 349 10.56 -11.70 -11.77
C PRO A 349 9.60 -10.53 -11.64
N LEU A 350 8.31 -10.79 -11.41
CA LEU A 350 7.29 -9.76 -11.20
C LEU A 350 7.46 -9.01 -9.87
N TYR A 351 8.29 -9.52 -8.95
CA TYR A 351 8.63 -8.88 -7.68
C TYR A 351 9.95 -8.09 -7.71
N MET A 352 10.60 -8.01 -8.88
CA MET A 352 11.76 -7.13 -9.05
C MET A 352 11.33 -5.68 -9.06
N GLY A 353 12.14 -4.81 -8.50
CA GLY A 353 11.97 -3.37 -8.52
C GLY A 353 12.99 -2.71 -9.44
N TYR A 354 12.70 -1.48 -9.84
CA TYR A 354 13.66 -0.63 -10.57
C TYR A 354 13.72 0.75 -9.93
N SER A 355 14.92 1.28 -9.76
CA SER A 355 15.12 2.69 -9.46
C SER A 355 16.36 3.21 -10.22
N GLN A 356 16.33 4.50 -10.59
CA GLN A 356 17.44 5.10 -11.35
C GLN A 356 18.79 4.97 -10.61
N LYS A 357 18.79 5.13 -9.29
CA LYS A 357 19.98 5.05 -8.43
C LYS A 357 20.50 3.61 -8.29
N LYS A 358 19.62 2.64 -8.11
CA LYS A 358 19.95 1.23 -7.82
C LYS A 358 19.89 0.33 -9.06
N GLY A 359 19.29 0.81 -10.17
CA GLY A 359 18.97 -0.01 -11.35
C GLY A 359 17.88 -1.04 -11.04
N VAL A 360 17.95 -2.18 -11.68
CA VAL A 360 17.11 -3.33 -11.34
C VAL A 360 17.51 -3.85 -9.97
N VAL A 361 16.53 -4.08 -9.12
CA VAL A 361 16.73 -4.58 -7.75
C VAL A 361 15.91 -5.84 -7.57
N TYR A 362 16.57 -6.92 -7.25
CA TYR A 362 15.91 -8.11 -6.72
C TYR A 362 15.54 -7.85 -5.26
N LYS A 363 14.29 -8.04 -4.89
CA LYS A 363 13.80 -7.80 -3.53
C LYS A 363 13.40 -9.12 -2.87
N PHE A 364 13.70 -9.24 -1.60
CA PHE A 364 13.32 -10.34 -0.74
C PHE A 364 12.71 -9.80 0.55
N ASN A 365 11.57 -10.35 0.96
CA ASN A 365 10.92 -9.94 2.20
C ASN A 365 10.35 -11.16 2.91
N LEU A 366 10.78 -11.33 4.14
CA LEU A 366 10.27 -12.33 5.07
C LEU A 366 9.69 -11.60 6.29
N ARG A 367 8.52 -12.00 6.72
CA ARG A 367 7.87 -11.47 7.92
C ARG A 367 7.31 -12.63 8.74
N GLY A 368 7.65 -12.63 10.02
CA GLY A 368 7.12 -13.55 11.01
C GLY A 368 6.53 -12.79 12.19
N GLU A 369 5.41 -13.28 12.71
CA GLU A 369 4.77 -12.74 13.91
C GLU A 369 4.31 -13.90 14.78
N TYR A 370 4.47 -13.75 16.09
CA TYR A 370 3.97 -14.73 17.07
C TYR A 370 3.39 -13.99 18.29
N ALA A 371 2.12 -14.25 18.58
CA ALA A 371 1.42 -13.70 19.73
C ALA A 371 1.38 -14.76 20.86
N PHE A 372 2.12 -14.53 21.92
CA PHE A 372 2.06 -15.38 23.13
C PHE A 372 0.72 -15.18 23.86
N ASN A 373 0.25 -13.93 23.89
CA ASN A 373 -1.06 -13.54 24.42
C ASN A 373 -1.45 -12.17 23.82
N LYS A 374 -2.58 -11.61 24.25
CA LYS A 374 -3.09 -10.31 23.76
C LYS A 374 -2.13 -9.12 24.00
N ASN A 375 -1.24 -9.22 24.97
CA ASN A 375 -0.30 -8.16 25.33
C ASN A 375 1.13 -8.41 24.85
N LEU A 376 1.48 -9.67 24.58
CA LEU A 376 2.85 -10.08 24.30
C LEU A 376 2.93 -10.67 22.89
N GLN A 377 3.64 -9.97 22.00
CA GLN A 377 3.82 -10.38 20.62
C GLN A 377 5.24 -10.07 20.13
N ILE A 378 5.81 -10.99 19.41
CA ILE A 378 7.07 -10.78 18.69
C ILE A 378 6.77 -10.67 17.20
N SER A 379 7.36 -9.70 16.53
CA SER A 379 7.40 -9.61 15.07
C SER A 379 8.84 -9.46 14.58
N LEU A 380 9.21 -10.24 13.56
CA LEU A 380 10.51 -10.20 12.92
C LEU A 380 10.30 -9.99 11.43
N GLY A 381 10.97 -8.98 10.88
CA GLY A 381 11.02 -8.73 9.44
C GLY A 381 12.45 -8.92 8.92
N ILE A 382 12.61 -9.48 7.73
CA ILE A 382 13.87 -9.47 7.01
C ILE A 382 13.57 -8.91 5.62
N LYS A 383 14.04 -7.70 5.35
CA LYS A 383 13.94 -7.06 4.05
C LYS A 383 15.32 -7.06 3.43
N GLY A 384 15.49 -7.80 2.36
CA GLY A 384 16.74 -7.87 1.62
C GLY A 384 16.55 -7.48 0.15
N GLY A 385 17.63 -7.18 -0.51
CA GLY A 385 17.64 -6.92 -1.93
C GLY A 385 19.05 -6.89 -2.50
N TYR A 386 19.15 -7.13 -3.79
CA TYR A 386 20.38 -7.02 -4.53
C TYR A 386 20.22 -6.02 -5.68
N SER A 387 21.05 -4.99 -5.68
CA SER A 387 21.10 -4.02 -6.77
C SER A 387 22.08 -4.49 -7.82
N PHE A 388 21.62 -4.78 -9.02
CA PHE A 388 22.46 -5.20 -10.14
C PHE A 388 23.37 -4.06 -10.64
N LYS A 389 22.90 -2.80 -10.62
CA LYS A 389 23.70 -1.64 -11.02
C LYS A 389 24.84 -1.32 -10.05
N GLN A 390 24.61 -1.54 -8.74
CA GLN A 390 25.58 -1.22 -7.69
C GLN A 390 26.36 -2.44 -7.21
N HIS A 391 26.05 -3.64 -7.71
CA HIS A 391 26.62 -4.92 -7.31
C HIS A 391 26.62 -5.12 -5.78
N ARG A 392 25.45 -4.89 -5.13
CA ARG A 392 25.34 -4.82 -3.69
C ARG A 392 24.09 -5.44 -3.11
N PHE A 393 24.29 -6.08 -1.95
CA PHE A 393 23.20 -6.50 -1.07
C PHE A 393 22.78 -5.37 -0.14
N TYR A 394 21.50 -5.25 0.05
CA TYR A 394 20.83 -4.42 1.04
C TYR A 394 20.09 -5.33 2.00
N ILE A 395 20.24 -5.08 3.29
CA ILE A 395 19.52 -5.82 4.31
C ILE A 395 19.01 -4.85 5.39
N ASN A 396 17.78 -5.09 5.83
CA ASN A 396 17.17 -4.40 6.95
C ASN A 396 16.36 -5.43 7.74
N VAL A 397 16.67 -5.58 9.00
CA VAL A 397 16.07 -6.57 9.91
C VAL A 397 15.42 -5.83 11.08
N PRO A 398 14.14 -5.41 10.98
CA PRO A 398 13.38 -4.94 12.12
C PRO A 398 12.88 -6.14 12.93
N ALA A 399 13.19 -6.14 14.22
CA ALA A 399 12.62 -7.03 15.22
C ALA A 399 11.87 -6.19 16.26
N ARG A 400 10.61 -6.51 16.52
CA ARG A 400 9.79 -5.77 17.47
C ARG A 400 9.16 -6.72 18.46
N PHE A 401 9.30 -6.41 19.73
CA PHE A 401 8.73 -7.09 20.86
C PHE A 401 7.68 -6.19 21.53
N ASN A 402 6.39 -6.46 21.29
CA ASN A 402 5.30 -5.78 21.95
C ASN A 402 5.11 -6.43 23.32
N TYR A 403 5.20 -5.67 24.39
CA TYR A 403 5.07 -6.17 25.75
C TYR A 403 3.85 -5.60 26.51
N ASN A 404 3.20 -4.57 25.95
CA ASN A 404 1.99 -3.99 26.54
C ASN A 404 1.10 -3.37 25.48
N ALA A 405 0.03 -4.07 25.10
CA ALA A 405 -0.90 -3.60 24.07
C ALA A 405 -1.70 -2.35 24.50
N LYS A 406 -2.03 -2.23 25.79
CA LYS A 406 -2.81 -1.09 26.33
C LYS A 406 -2.05 0.24 26.17
N HIS A 407 -0.75 0.21 26.37
CA HIS A 407 0.13 1.38 26.29
C HIS A 407 0.95 1.42 25.00
N GLU A 408 0.60 0.61 23.99
CA GLU A 408 1.38 0.45 22.76
C GLU A 408 2.89 0.26 23.06
N GLY A 409 3.19 -0.38 24.23
CA GLY A 409 4.55 -0.58 24.70
C GLY A 409 5.29 -1.61 23.87
N PHE A 410 6.41 -1.21 23.28
CA PHE A 410 7.25 -2.12 22.51
C PHE A 410 8.73 -1.77 22.61
N LEU A 411 9.55 -2.80 22.48
CA LEU A 411 10.98 -2.69 22.22
C LEU A 411 11.24 -3.08 20.77
N GLN A 412 11.88 -2.17 20.02
CA GLN A 412 12.23 -2.40 18.62
C GLN A 412 13.74 -2.40 18.47
N PHE A 413 14.27 -3.49 17.94
CA PHE A 413 15.64 -3.59 17.48
C PHE A 413 15.66 -3.60 15.96
N GLN A 414 16.56 -2.82 15.35
CA GLN A 414 16.68 -2.75 13.91
C GLN A 414 18.15 -2.73 13.51
N VAL A 415 18.49 -3.56 12.55
CA VAL A 415 19.81 -3.59 11.92
C VAL A 415 19.66 -3.35 10.44
N GLY A 416 20.43 -2.41 9.90
CA GLY A 416 20.46 -2.13 8.48
C GLY A 416 21.88 -2.04 7.93
N ASN A 417 22.04 -2.51 6.70
CA ASN A 417 23.29 -2.45 5.96
C ASN A 417 23.02 -2.27 4.46
N GLY A 418 23.95 -1.69 3.75
CA GLY A 418 23.92 -1.56 2.30
C GLY A 418 23.57 -0.18 1.78
N ASN A 419 23.10 0.74 2.62
CA ASN A 419 22.89 2.11 2.22
C ASN A 419 24.23 2.83 1.95
N ARG A 420 24.19 3.74 0.99
CA ARG A 420 25.30 4.67 0.72
C ARG A 420 24.83 6.07 1.04
N ILE A 421 25.67 6.78 1.78
CA ILE A 421 25.44 8.15 2.20
C ILE A 421 26.63 8.97 1.74
N ASN A 422 26.40 10.19 1.27
CA ASN A 422 27.45 11.14 0.98
C ASN A 422 27.19 12.44 1.73
N THR A 423 28.25 13.23 1.93
CA THR A 423 28.17 14.50 2.62
C THR A 423 28.92 15.57 1.87
N ASN A 424 28.22 16.68 1.63
CA ASN A 424 28.78 17.86 0.97
C ASN A 424 29.95 18.49 1.78
N ARG A 425 29.93 18.33 3.10
CA ARG A 425 31.00 18.85 3.96
C ARG A 425 32.31 18.12 3.72
N VAL A 426 32.30 16.80 3.72
CA VAL A 426 33.49 15.98 3.41
C VAL A 426 33.98 16.28 1.99
N ALA A 427 33.06 16.45 1.04
CA ALA A 427 33.42 16.84 -0.33
C ALA A 427 34.15 18.18 -0.37
N ARG A 428 33.64 19.20 0.32
CA ARG A 428 34.30 20.53 0.39
C ARG A 428 35.64 20.49 1.08
N GLN A 429 35.77 19.74 2.17
CA GLN A 429 37.02 19.56 2.88
C GLN A 429 38.07 18.85 2.00
N ALA A 430 37.65 17.80 1.28
CA ALA A 430 38.53 17.10 0.34
C ALA A 430 39.02 18.00 -0.79
N LEU A 431 38.14 18.82 -1.38
CA LEU A 431 38.51 19.79 -2.42
C LEU A 431 39.48 20.84 -1.88
N GLY A 432 39.19 21.44 -0.70
CA GLY A 432 40.10 22.41 -0.06
C GLY A 432 41.48 21.85 0.24
N TYR A 433 41.57 20.59 0.65
CA TYR A 433 42.84 19.91 0.84
C TYR A 433 43.62 19.71 -0.48
N ILE A 434 42.93 19.27 -1.53
CA ILE A 434 43.53 19.08 -2.85
C ILE A 434 44.05 20.41 -3.42
N GLU A 435 43.25 21.47 -3.31
CA GLU A 435 43.59 22.82 -3.79
C GLU A 435 44.74 23.44 -3.00
N SER A 436 44.82 23.21 -1.67
CA SER A 436 45.84 23.81 -0.80
C SER A 436 47.26 23.22 -0.97
N LYS A 437 47.36 21.97 -1.49
CA LYS A 437 48.64 21.28 -1.58
C LYS A 437 49.25 21.21 -2.99
N ASP A 438 48.64 21.89 -3.96
CA ASP A 438 49.03 21.72 -5.39
C ASP A 438 49.16 20.25 -5.85
N SER A 439 48.48 19.34 -5.13
CA SER A 439 48.62 17.89 -5.30
C SER A 439 47.70 17.37 -6.42
N ILE A 440 47.39 18.22 -7.40
CA ILE A 440 46.58 17.81 -8.58
C ILE A 440 47.25 16.65 -9.34
N GLY A 441 48.60 16.57 -9.26
CA GLY A 441 49.37 15.48 -9.90
C GLY A 441 49.09 14.07 -9.37
N ASP A 442 48.59 13.94 -8.13
CA ASP A 442 48.32 12.64 -7.50
C ASP A 442 46.89 12.11 -7.78
N PHE A 443 46.03 12.93 -8.37
CA PHE A 443 44.66 12.59 -8.67
C PHE A 443 44.34 12.74 -10.15
N SER A 444 43.54 11.82 -10.67
CA SER A 444 43.07 11.95 -12.04
C SER A 444 42.29 13.28 -12.25
N PRO A 445 42.54 14.02 -13.34
CA PRO A 445 41.86 15.29 -13.63
C PRO A 445 40.31 15.21 -13.57
N SER A 446 39.75 14.03 -13.72
CA SER A 446 38.28 13.79 -13.62
C SER A 446 37.76 13.74 -12.20
N VAL A 447 38.61 13.64 -11.16
CA VAL A 447 38.20 13.50 -9.77
C VAL A 447 37.57 14.80 -9.22
N ILE A 448 38.20 15.93 -9.51
CA ILE A 448 37.73 17.24 -9.01
C ILE A 448 36.32 17.59 -9.53
N PRO A 449 36.05 17.56 -10.83
CA PRO A 449 34.68 17.76 -11.35
C PRO A 449 33.70 16.76 -10.77
N ALA A 450 34.08 15.49 -10.66
CA ALA A 450 33.23 14.45 -10.12
C ALA A 450 32.87 14.68 -8.65
N ILE A 451 33.78 15.19 -7.82
CA ILE A 451 33.50 15.58 -6.43
C ILE A 451 32.58 16.80 -6.39
N LYS A 452 32.82 17.82 -7.22
CA LYS A 452 31.97 19.03 -7.32
C LYS A 452 30.53 18.70 -7.70
N ASP A 453 30.34 17.76 -8.62
CA ASP A 453 29.03 17.30 -9.06
C ASP A 453 28.34 16.35 -8.06
N GLY A 454 29.03 15.86 -7.03
CA GLY A 454 28.50 14.94 -6.03
C GLY A 454 28.08 13.58 -6.59
N LYS A 455 28.59 13.18 -7.76
CA LYS A 455 28.22 11.96 -8.49
C LYS A 455 29.24 10.83 -8.38
N THR A 456 30.10 10.87 -7.37
CA THR A 456 31.27 10.00 -7.29
C THR A 456 31.31 9.14 -6.03
N ASP A 457 31.93 7.97 -6.14
CA ASP A 457 32.25 7.08 -5.02
C ASP A 457 33.25 7.69 -4.02
N TYR A 458 33.95 8.77 -4.38
CA TYR A 458 34.98 9.42 -3.55
C TYR A 458 34.43 10.05 -2.28
N THR A 459 33.18 10.50 -2.30
CA THR A 459 32.52 11.12 -1.14
C THR A 459 31.45 10.24 -0.53
N GLU A 460 31.33 8.99 -0.98
CA GLU A 460 30.33 8.05 -0.49
C GLU A 460 30.84 7.18 0.65
N PHE A 461 29.96 6.95 1.62
CA PHE A 461 30.16 6.07 2.76
C PHE A 461 29.15 4.93 2.73
N LYS A 462 29.60 3.73 3.07
CA LYS A 462 28.74 2.58 3.39
C LYS A 462 28.23 2.78 4.81
N ASP A 463 26.94 2.81 5.01
CA ASP A 463 26.30 2.97 6.32
C ASP A 463 25.76 1.63 6.84
N GLN A 464 26.21 1.27 8.03
CA GLN A 464 25.65 0.19 8.84
C GLN A 464 25.05 0.82 10.08
N TYR A 465 23.78 0.55 10.36
CA TYR A 465 23.15 1.11 11.52
C TYR A 465 22.51 0.06 12.41
N TYR A 466 22.50 0.37 13.70
CA TYR A 466 21.85 -0.37 14.76
C TYR A 466 20.96 0.60 15.52
N ARG A 467 19.72 0.24 15.72
CA ARG A 467 18.76 1.06 16.44
C ARG A 467 18.02 0.20 17.46
N LEU A 468 18.02 0.62 18.71
CA LEU A 468 17.26 0.02 19.80
C LEU A 468 16.36 1.11 20.38
N ILE A 469 15.04 0.95 20.28
CA ILE A 469 14.07 1.94 20.74
C ILE A 469 13.03 1.24 21.60
N ASN A 470 12.78 1.80 22.76
CA ASN A 470 11.63 1.50 23.61
C ASN A 470 10.58 2.59 23.43
N HIS A 471 9.38 2.21 23.07
CA HIS A 471 8.23 3.10 22.90
C HIS A 471 7.19 2.82 23.96
N TRP A 472 6.61 3.88 24.51
CA TRP A 472 5.54 3.79 25.48
C TRP A 472 4.53 4.92 25.34
N ARG A 473 3.23 4.59 25.23
CA ARG A 473 2.13 5.55 25.16
C ARG A 473 1.45 5.68 26.54
N PHE A 474 1.54 6.86 27.13
CA PHE A 474 0.88 7.15 28.42
C PHE A 474 -0.63 7.20 28.28
N ASN A 475 -1.11 7.87 27.24
CA ASN A 475 -2.50 8.05 26.91
C ASN A 475 -2.66 8.27 25.40
N PRO A 476 -3.88 8.34 24.85
CA PRO A 476 -4.09 8.50 23.39
C PRO A 476 -3.41 9.74 22.77
N LYS A 477 -2.99 10.72 23.59
CA LYS A 477 -2.38 11.98 23.12
C LYS A 477 -0.86 12.00 23.24
N TRP A 478 -0.26 11.26 24.17
CA TRP A 478 1.15 11.36 24.48
C TRP A 478 1.86 10.01 24.44
N ALA A 479 2.97 9.96 23.73
CA ALA A 479 3.90 8.84 23.77
C ALA A 479 5.34 9.35 23.84
N PHE A 480 6.23 8.52 24.36
CA PHE A 480 7.65 8.78 24.39
C PHE A 480 8.44 7.61 23.82
N GLU A 481 9.63 7.90 23.34
CA GLU A 481 10.61 6.95 22.87
C GLU A 481 11.94 7.18 23.59
N LEU A 482 12.55 6.11 24.05
CA LEU A 482 13.90 6.11 24.59
C LEU A 482 14.71 5.04 23.90
N GLY A 483 15.93 5.36 23.55
CA GLY A 483 16.73 4.37 22.84
C GLY A 483 18.17 4.77 22.61
N MET A 484 18.79 3.98 21.73
CA MET A 484 20.17 4.19 21.30
C MET A 484 20.27 3.88 19.81
N VAL A 485 20.97 4.71 19.09
CA VAL A 485 21.29 4.54 17.67
C VAL A 485 22.80 4.54 17.49
N SER A 486 23.29 3.61 16.70
CA SER A 486 24.69 3.56 16.30
C SER A 486 24.79 3.48 14.79
N HIS A 487 25.61 4.34 14.21
CA HIS A 487 25.98 4.30 12.81
C HIS A 487 27.47 4.01 12.66
N ASN A 488 27.78 3.06 11.80
CA ASN A 488 29.15 2.78 11.38
C ASN A 488 29.28 3.08 9.89
N ARG A 489 29.96 4.16 9.57
CA ARG A 489 30.14 4.68 8.22
C ARG A 489 31.55 4.47 7.75
N ILE A 490 31.71 3.73 6.67
CA ILE A 490 32.99 3.36 6.10
C ILE A 490 33.07 3.91 4.69
N ALA A 491 34.10 4.68 4.38
CA ALA A 491 34.33 5.24 3.06
C ALA A 491 34.33 4.15 1.97
N VAL A 492 33.71 4.43 0.84
CA VAL A 492 33.72 3.52 -0.31
C VAL A 492 35.11 3.42 -0.91
N ARG A 493 35.84 4.53 -0.85
CA ARG A 493 37.25 4.64 -1.29
C ARG A 493 38.16 5.07 -0.14
N PRO A 494 38.56 4.15 0.78
CA PRO A 494 39.36 4.50 1.96
C PRO A 494 40.72 5.08 1.57
N GLU A 495 41.33 4.60 0.50
CA GLU A 495 42.62 5.09 -0.01
C GLU A 495 42.63 6.60 -0.32
N PHE A 496 41.50 7.13 -0.81
CA PHE A 496 41.34 8.56 -1.06
C PHE A 496 41.40 9.36 0.24
N TYR A 497 40.71 8.89 1.30
CA TYR A 497 40.67 9.55 2.61
C TYR A 497 42.00 9.52 3.30
N HIS A 498 42.73 8.40 3.21
CA HIS A 498 44.10 8.30 3.75
C HIS A 498 45.06 9.29 3.07
N LYS A 499 44.94 9.46 1.73
CA LYS A 499 45.78 10.43 0.98
C LYS A 499 45.51 11.88 1.41
N ILE A 500 44.29 12.24 1.70
CA ILE A 500 43.92 13.60 2.13
C ILE A 500 44.01 13.80 3.66
N GLY A 501 44.47 12.77 4.41
CA GLY A 501 44.67 12.87 5.86
C GLY A 501 43.37 12.85 6.68
N TYR A 502 42.26 12.34 6.13
CA TYR A 502 40.98 12.22 6.81
C TYR A 502 40.67 10.80 7.22
N PRO A 503 39.87 10.59 8.28
CA PRO A 503 39.42 9.27 8.67
C PRO A 503 38.55 8.63 7.57
N ASP A 504 38.76 7.35 7.32
CA ASP A 504 37.94 6.52 6.44
C ASP A 504 36.76 5.88 7.16
N LYS A 505 36.72 5.97 8.50
CA LYS A 505 35.67 5.37 9.35
C LYS A 505 35.14 6.37 10.34
N TYR A 506 33.79 6.45 10.38
CA TYR A 506 33.06 7.28 11.32
C TYR A 506 32.06 6.41 12.08
N LYS A 507 32.17 6.37 13.40
CA LYS A 507 31.25 5.64 14.25
C LYS A 507 30.58 6.60 15.21
N SER A 508 29.25 6.71 15.10
CA SER A 508 28.43 7.43 16.07
C SER A 508 27.67 6.46 16.96
N VAL A 509 27.62 6.74 18.24
CA VAL A 509 26.76 6.06 19.22
C VAL A 509 26.04 7.13 19.99
N ALA A 510 24.71 7.11 19.94
CA ALA A 510 23.89 8.18 20.45
C ALA A 510 22.66 7.65 21.20
N PRO A 511 22.48 7.97 22.49
CA PRO A 511 21.18 7.93 23.12
C PRO A 511 20.19 8.83 22.38
N VAL A 512 18.94 8.35 22.30
CA VAL A 512 17.84 9.03 21.61
C VAL A 512 16.67 9.18 22.55
N PHE A 513 16.09 10.38 22.59
CA PHE A 513 14.84 10.68 23.24
C PHE A 513 13.83 11.20 22.21
N GLY A 514 12.61 10.66 22.19
CA GLY A 514 11.50 11.09 21.35
C GLY A 514 10.27 11.39 22.17
N LEU A 515 9.55 12.43 21.81
CA LEU A 515 8.26 12.80 22.40
C LEU A 515 7.24 12.98 21.27
N GLU A 516 6.13 12.26 21.34
CA GLU A 516 5.02 12.35 20.39
C GLU A 516 3.79 12.94 21.07
N TRP A 517 3.20 13.92 20.42
CA TRP A 517 1.95 14.56 20.84
C TRP A 517 0.89 14.51 19.75
N ARG A 518 -0.29 13.95 20.08
CA ARG A 518 -1.48 13.86 19.21
C ARG A 518 -2.64 14.63 19.85
N PRO A 519 -2.78 15.93 19.61
CA PRO A 519 -3.82 16.76 20.27
C PRO A 519 -5.24 16.21 20.09
N LYS A 520 -5.52 15.63 18.91
CA LYS A 520 -6.84 15.06 18.52
C LYS A 520 -6.86 13.52 18.53
N GLY A 521 -5.89 12.87 19.19
CA GLY A 521 -5.73 11.41 19.18
C GLY A 521 -5.28 10.88 17.82
N GLU A 522 -5.77 9.70 17.43
CA GLU A 522 -5.36 9.02 16.19
C GLU A 522 -5.74 9.77 14.90
N LYS A 523 -6.78 10.61 14.95
CA LYS A 523 -7.25 11.39 13.81
C LYS A 523 -6.78 12.83 13.93
N GLY A 524 -5.77 13.23 13.18
CA GLY A 524 -5.34 14.60 13.17
C GLY A 524 -3.84 14.80 13.02
N ILE A 525 -3.37 15.92 13.53
CA ILE A 525 -1.96 16.25 13.51
C ILE A 525 -1.17 15.41 14.52
N VAL A 526 -0.02 14.93 14.09
CA VAL A 526 0.98 14.26 14.93
C VAL A 526 2.19 15.20 15.00
N LEU A 527 2.56 15.57 16.20
CA LEU A 527 3.74 16.39 16.48
C LEU A 527 4.76 15.50 17.15
N LYS A 528 5.97 15.45 16.62
CA LYS A 528 7.07 14.66 17.16
C LYS A 528 8.29 15.55 17.38
N PHE A 529 8.90 15.39 18.54
CA PHE A 529 10.20 15.96 18.89
C PHE A 529 11.16 14.83 19.13
N ASP A 530 12.33 14.88 18.51
CA ASP A 530 13.40 13.90 18.69
C ASP A 530 14.69 14.64 19.07
N TYR A 531 15.38 14.12 20.07
CA TYR A 531 16.70 14.57 20.49
C TYR A 531 17.67 13.42 20.49
N GLU A 532 18.83 13.62 19.90
CA GLU A 532 19.89 12.62 19.77
C GLU A 532 21.21 13.21 20.22
N GLN A 533 21.89 12.55 21.17
CA GLN A 533 23.17 12.96 21.72
C GLN A 533 24.24 11.94 21.38
N GLY A 534 25.07 12.22 20.37
CA GLY A 534 26.28 11.43 20.08
C GLY A 534 27.32 11.66 21.17
N ILE A 535 27.89 10.58 21.68
CA ILE A 535 28.86 10.62 22.77
C ILE A 535 30.17 9.97 22.29
N LYS A 536 31.24 10.77 22.25
CA LYS A 536 32.58 10.28 21.92
C LYS A 536 33.07 9.27 22.95
N ASN A 537 33.76 8.25 22.49
CA ASN A 537 34.28 7.10 23.25
C ASN A 537 33.24 6.15 23.83
N LEU A 538 31.93 6.44 23.73
CA LEU A 538 30.88 5.49 24.09
C LEU A 538 30.89 4.34 23.06
N LEU A 539 31.08 3.09 23.54
CA LEU A 539 31.13 1.88 22.69
C LEU A 539 32.02 2.02 21.43
N GLY A 540 33.11 2.79 21.55
CA GLY A 540 34.03 3.05 20.44
C GLY A 540 33.55 4.08 19.41
N GLY A 541 32.58 4.92 19.75
CA GLY A 541 32.18 6.08 18.95
C GLY A 541 33.28 7.12 18.85
N ASN A 542 33.46 7.72 17.68
CA ASN A 542 34.47 8.75 17.44
C ASN A 542 33.87 10.13 17.10
N ILE A 543 32.56 10.24 17.12
CA ILE A 543 31.83 11.47 16.84
C ILE A 543 31.05 11.94 18.07
N ASP A 544 31.12 13.25 18.33
CA ASP A 544 30.43 13.92 19.42
C ASP A 544 29.52 15.02 18.85
N TYR A 545 28.22 14.97 19.16
CA TYR A 545 27.22 15.91 18.65
C TYR A 545 25.94 15.86 19.45
N GLY A 546 25.16 16.94 19.38
CA GLY A 546 23.77 16.97 19.81
C GLY A 546 22.88 17.52 18.70
N ARG A 547 21.74 16.92 18.45
CA ARG A 547 20.77 17.42 17.48
C ARG A 547 19.35 17.31 17.98
N ALA A 548 18.54 18.30 17.61
CA ALA A 548 17.13 18.33 17.88
C ALA A 548 16.36 18.37 16.56
N GLU A 549 15.29 17.61 16.45
CA GLU A 549 14.38 17.63 15.32
C GLU A 549 12.95 17.75 15.80
N PHE A 550 12.15 18.51 15.05
CA PHE A 550 10.73 18.65 15.24
C PHE A 550 10.01 18.34 13.92
N ASP A 551 9.01 17.48 13.96
CA ASP A 551 8.23 17.06 12.80
C ASP A 551 6.73 17.13 13.12
N ALA A 552 5.96 17.72 12.21
CA ALA A 552 4.52 17.81 12.28
C ALA A 552 3.91 17.18 11.03
N GLN A 553 3.04 16.20 11.20
CA GLN A 553 2.43 15.46 10.10
C GLN A 553 0.91 15.41 10.26
N THR A 554 0.18 15.53 9.15
CA THR A 554 -1.27 15.36 9.15
C THR A 554 -1.78 14.92 7.79
N ILE A 555 -2.90 14.17 7.80
CA ILE A 555 -3.67 13.86 6.60
C ILE A 555 -5.09 14.39 6.82
N LEU A 556 -5.51 15.31 5.96
CA LEU A 556 -6.85 15.89 5.95
C LEU A 556 -7.66 15.24 4.82
N TYR A 557 -8.69 14.51 5.18
CA TYR A 557 -9.57 13.86 4.23
C TYR A 557 -10.73 14.79 3.84
N ALA A 558 -10.73 15.26 2.59
CA ALA A 558 -11.88 15.95 2.01
C ALA A 558 -13.01 14.97 1.66
N SER A 559 -12.64 13.73 1.30
CA SER A 559 -13.51 12.57 1.18
C SER A 559 -12.66 11.30 1.35
N ARG A 560 -13.26 10.11 1.31
CA ARG A 560 -12.51 8.84 1.43
C ARG A 560 -11.42 8.70 0.36
N ARG A 561 -11.63 9.31 -0.82
CA ARG A 561 -10.73 9.22 -1.98
C ARG A 561 -9.98 10.50 -2.29
N ARG A 562 -10.11 11.54 -1.47
CA ARG A 562 -9.41 12.81 -1.63
C ARG A 562 -8.81 13.23 -0.31
N SER A 563 -7.53 13.46 -0.34
CA SER A 563 -6.79 13.86 0.86
C SER A 563 -5.73 14.90 0.55
N TYR A 564 -5.41 15.67 1.59
CA TYR A 564 -4.24 16.53 1.65
C TYR A 564 -3.32 15.95 2.72
N SER A 565 -2.14 15.53 2.33
CA SER A 565 -1.10 15.09 3.23
C SER A 565 -0.09 16.20 3.39
N MET A 566 0.16 16.62 4.62
CA MET A 566 1.04 17.72 4.94
C MET A 566 2.09 17.28 5.94
N ARG A 567 3.32 17.70 5.72
CA ARG A 567 4.44 17.50 6.60
C ARG A 567 5.23 18.79 6.73
N PHE A 568 5.55 19.15 7.95
CA PHE A 568 6.39 20.27 8.30
C PHE A 568 7.46 19.78 9.26
N GLY A 569 8.72 20.10 9.00
CA GLY A 569 9.82 19.64 9.84
C GLY A 569 10.94 20.66 9.92
N THR A 570 11.60 20.69 11.07
CA THR A 570 12.81 21.46 11.31
C THR A 570 13.79 20.67 12.16
N GLY A 571 15.07 20.86 11.93
CA GLY A 571 16.12 20.26 12.72
C GLY A 571 17.33 21.19 12.80
N PHE A 572 18.05 21.10 13.90
CA PHE A 572 19.28 21.86 14.13
C PHE A 572 20.21 21.13 15.08
N TYR A 573 21.49 21.44 15.00
CA TYR A 573 22.47 20.94 15.93
C TYR A 573 22.57 21.83 17.17
N THR A 574 22.41 21.22 18.34
CA THR A 574 22.60 21.88 19.64
C THR A 574 24.07 21.92 20.05
N MET A 575 24.82 20.90 19.64
CA MET A 575 26.25 20.75 19.90
C MET A 575 26.94 20.04 18.75
N ARG A 576 28.14 20.45 18.41
CA ARG A 576 29.02 19.75 17.47
C ARG A 576 30.48 20.11 17.74
N THR A 577 31.35 19.14 17.55
CA THR A 577 32.80 19.35 17.68
C THR A 577 33.36 19.94 16.39
N ALA A 578 34.56 20.54 16.49
CA ALA A 578 35.28 21.07 15.34
C ALA A 578 35.60 20.00 14.28
N HIS A 579 35.71 18.75 14.69
CA HIS A 579 36.11 17.62 13.86
C HIS A 579 34.95 16.67 13.48
N TRP A 580 33.71 17.08 13.71
CA TRP A 580 32.60 16.26 13.21
C TRP A 580 32.49 16.41 11.69
N ASP A 581 32.48 15.38 10.98
CA ASP A 581 32.47 15.43 9.52
C ASP A 581 31.19 14.87 8.93
N PHE A 582 30.39 14.17 9.75
CA PHE A 582 29.29 13.42 9.23
C PHE A 582 28.20 13.15 10.27
N VAL A 583 27.05 13.80 10.13
CA VAL A 583 25.84 13.57 10.93
C VAL A 583 24.61 13.67 10.04
N ASP A 584 23.66 12.76 10.22
CA ASP A 584 22.45 12.68 9.41
C ASP A 584 21.20 13.14 10.15
N TYR A 585 20.26 13.70 9.40
CA TYR A 585 18.90 13.87 9.84
C TYR A 585 18.05 12.66 9.44
N THR A 586 17.89 11.71 10.37
CA THR A 586 17.24 10.42 10.08
C THR A 586 15.73 10.52 9.92
N ASN A 587 15.10 11.55 10.52
CA ASN A 587 13.65 11.71 10.50
C ASN A 587 13.08 12.21 9.16
N PHE A 588 13.94 12.47 8.19
CA PHE A 588 13.49 12.93 6.88
C PHE A 588 12.52 11.96 6.18
N HIS A 589 12.70 10.68 6.40
CA HIS A 589 11.88 9.63 5.81
C HIS A 589 10.93 8.94 6.80
N ASN A 590 10.93 9.36 8.07
CA ASN A 590 10.08 8.72 9.06
C ASN A 590 8.63 9.17 8.90
N ASN A 591 7.74 8.19 8.89
CA ASN A 591 6.31 8.40 8.91
C ASN A 591 5.75 8.12 10.30
N ASN A 592 5.24 9.16 10.95
CA ASN A 592 4.67 9.09 12.30
C ASN A 592 3.13 9.04 12.28
N ILE A 593 2.50 9.14 11.11
CA ILE A 593 1.04 9.09 10.98
C ILE A 593 0.58 7.63 11.00
N PRO A 594 -0.40 7.26 11.82
CA PRO A 594 -1.01 5.95 11.78
C PRO A 594 -1.59 5.65 10.38
N GLY A 595 -1.28 4.46 9.86
CA GLY A 595 -1.69 4.05 8.52
C GLY A 595 -0.78 4.53 7.39
N GLY A 596 0.16 5.44 7.67
CA GLY A 596 1.20 5.87 6.74
C GLY A 596 0.75 6.79 5.62
N TRP A 597 1.69 7.15 4.77
CA TRP A 597 1.44 7.86 3.52
C TRP A 597 0.87 6.90 2.46
N ASN A 598 0.11 7.45 1.52
CA ASN A 598 -0.48 6.66 0.43
C ASN A 598 0.55 6.17 -0.59
N ASP A 599 1.70 6.79 -0.66
CA ASP A 599 2.85 6.35 -1.45
C ASP A 599 4.18 6.76 -0.78
N GLU A 600 5.27 6.26 -1.35
CA GLU A 600 6.63 6.51 -0.87
C GLU A 600 7.19 7.89 -1.25
N TRP A 601 6.51 8.67 -2.11
CA TRP A 601 6.94 10.01 -2.54
C TRP A 601 6.31 11.12 -1.70
N THR A 602 5.21 10.82 -1.01
CA THR A 602 4.52 11.79 -0.15
C THR A 602 5.39 12.17 1.05
N GLY A 603 5.63 13.46 1.21
CA GLY A 603 6.40 13.99 2.32
C GLY A 603 7.92 13.94 2.12
N ASP A 604 8.39 13.61 0.92
CA ASP A 604 9.81 13.53 0.56
C ASP A 604 10.21 14.51 -0.55
N PHE A 605 11.51 14.57 -0.81
CA PHE A 605 12.10 15.25 -1.95
C PHE A 605 12.67 14.21 -2.92
N GLU A 606 12.32 14.31 -4.19
CA GLU A 606 12.67 13.32 -5.19
C GLU A 606 13.92 13.65 -5.99
N LEU A 607 14.21 14.92 -6.18
CA LEU A 607 15.35 15.40 -6.94
C LEU A 607 16.47 15.93 -6.05
N LEU A 608 16.18 16.20 -4.79
CA LEU A 608 17.14 16.72 -3.84
C LEU A 608 18.26 15.71 -3.55
N SER A 609 19.49 16.14 -3.71
CA SER A 609 20.64 15.36 -3.28
C SER A 609 20.76 15.35 -1.76
N SER A 610 20.95 14.14 -1.18
CA SER A 610 21.13 13.98 0.27
C SER A 610 22.28 14.79 0.84
N GLN A 611 23.30 15.11 0.04
CA GLN A 611 24.44 15.95 0.44
C GLN A 611 24.03 17.37 0.86
N TRP A 612 22.88 17.88 0.42
CA TRP A 612 22.46 19.25 0.71
C TRP A 612 22.00 19.42 2.16
N TYR A 613 21.25 18.48 2.71
CA TYR A 613 20.73 18.62 4.07
C TYR A 613 21.51 17.81 5.11
N ASN A 614 22.15 16.72 4.76
CA ASN A 614 22.95 15.96 5.71
C ASN A 614 24.14 16.76 6.28
N ALA A 615 24.71 17.66 5.49
CA ALA A 615 25.79 18.55 5.92
C ALA A 615 25.31 19.90 6.45
N SER A 616 24.02 20.15 6.57
CA SER A 616 23.47 21.43 6.99
C SER A 616 23.42 21.54 8.50
N ASP A 617 23.67 22.77 9.00
CA ASP A 617 23.63 23.09 10.43
C ASP A 617 22.19 23.07 10.96
N TYR A 618 21.24 23.40 10.08
CA TYR A 618 19.81 23.37 10.32
C TYR A 618 19.06 23.14 9.03
N TYR A 619 17.83 22.70 9.13
CA TYR A 619 16.90 22.66 8.01
C TYR A 619 15.50 23.10 8.45
N LEU A 620 14.74 23.60 7.50
CA LEU A 620 13.30 23.77 7.58
C LEU A 620 12.70 23.23 6.31
N ARG A 621 11.70 22.32 6.43
CA ARG A 621 11.00 21.74 5.28
C ARG A 621 9.50 21.85 5.43
N ALA A 622 8.83 21.90 4.29
CA ALA A 622 7.38 21.78 4.19
C ALA A 622 7.07 20.91 2.96
N ASN A 623 6.23 19.92 3.13
CA ASN A 623 5.76 19.07 2.04
C ASN A 623 4.24 19.05 2.06
N CYS A 624 3.62 19.17 0.90
CA CYS A 624 2.17 19.02 0.72
C CYS A 624 1.89 18.13 -0.47
N THR A 625 0.98 17.19 -0.30
CA THR A 625 0.51 16.32 -1.36
C THR A 625 -1.00 16.35 -1.40
N TYR A 626 -1.58 16.66 -2.56
CA TYR A 626 -3.00 16.50 -2.82
C TYR A 626 -3.23 15.23 -3.62
N GLU A 627 -4.07 14.33 -3.11
CA GLU A 627 -4.46 13.09 -3.78
C GLU A 627 -5.93 13.13 -4.18
N ALA A 628 -6.22 12.68 -5.41
CA ALA A 628 -7.57 12.46 -5.89
C ALA A 628 -7.63 11.34 -6.94
N PRO A 629 -8.80 10.71 -7.17
CA PRO A 629 -8.91 9.58 -8.10
C PRO A 629 -8.73 9.98 -9.57
N ILE A 630 -9.22 11.16 -9.96
CA ILE A 630 -9.19 11.64 -11.35
C ILE A 630 -9.03 13.16 -11.33
N ILE A 631 -7.95 13.67 -11.90
CA ILE A 631 -7.66 15.11 -12.01
C ILE A 631 -7.39 15.49 -13.47
N LEU A 632 -6.17 15.24 -13.97
CA LEU A 632 -5.74 15.55 -15.33
C LEU A 632 -5.83 14.34 -16.28
N SER A 633 -5.80 13.12 -15.74
CA SER A 633 -5.88 11.91 -16.56
C SER A 633 -7.16 11.81 -17.37
N ALA A 634 -8.23 12.52 -16.95
CA ALA A 634 -9.45 12.67 -17.72
C ALA A 634 -9.22 13.21 -19.15
N TRP A 635 -8.13 13.95 -19.36
CA TRP A 635 -7.80 14.58 -20.65
C TRP A 635 -6.85 13.73 -21.49
N LEU A 636 -6.34 12.62 -20.96
CA LEU A 636 -5.46 11.69 -21.66
C LEU A 636 -6.28 10.55 -22.27
N PRO A 637 -6.57 10.56 -23.60
CA PRO A 637 -7.64 9.73 -24.16
C PRO A 637 -7.39 8.22 -24.16
N LEU A 638 -6.15 7.77 -24.21
CA LEU A 638 -5.81 6.35 -24.31
C LEU A 638 -5.31 5.78 -22.99
N VAL A 639 -4.42 6.49 -22.32
CA VAL A 639 -3.70 6.02 -21.14
C VAL A 639 -4.43 6.41 -19.84
N GLY A 640 -5.11 7.56 -19.85
CA GLY A 640 -5.82 8.11 -18.69
C GLY A 640 -6.90 7.19 -18.11
N ARG A 641 -7.43 6.26 -18.93
CA ARG A 641 -8.44 5.30 -18.49
C ARG A 641 -7.97 4.33 -17.41
N TYR A 642 -6.65 4.10 -17.28
CA TYR A 642 -6.08 3.13 -16.35
C TYR A 642 -5.58 3.74 -15.06
N PHE A 643 -5.54 5.08 -14.93
CA PHE A 643 -5.09 5.72 -13.70
C PHE A 643 -6.16 5.67 -12.63
N GLU A 644 -5.75 5.26 -11.43
CA GLU A 644 -6.62 5.09 -10.26
C GLU A 644 -6.41 6.18 -9.22
N LYS A 645 -5.23 6.77 -9.19
CA LYS A 645 -4.87 7.84 -8.28
C LYS A 645 -3.95 8.84 -8.95
N GLU A 646 -4.22 10.09 -8.72
CA GLU A 646 -3.41 11.20 -9.18
C GLU A 646 -3.02 12.07 -7.99
N ARG A 647 -1.80 12.58 -8.03
CA ARG A 647 -1.25 13.38 -6.94
C ARG A 647 -0.52 14.60 -7.47
N PHE A 648 -0.68 15.70 -6.74
CA PHE A 648 0.19 16.87 -6.86
C PHE A 648 1.07 16.95 -5.62
N TYR A 649 2.37 17.11 -5.83
CA TYR A 649 3.36 17.28 -4.79
C TYR A 649 3.94 18.67 -4.85
N ILE A 650 4.05 19.32 -3.71
CA ILE A 650 4.75 20.57 -3.54
C ILE A 650 5.61 20.45 -2.29
N SER A 651 6.91 20.61 -2.46
CA SER A 651 7.89 20.48 -1.40
C SER A 651 8.81 21.68 -1.38
N GLY A 652 9.12 22.17 -0.21
CA GLY A 652 10.04 23.29 0.00
C GLY A 652 11.05 22.99 1.09
N LEU A 653 12.30 23.39 0.88
CA LEU A 653 13.42 23.23 1.81
C LEU A 653 14.21 24.52 1.93
N VAL A 654 14.59 24.84 3.17
CA VAL A 654 15.53 25.88 3.50
C VAL A 654 16.66 25.28 4.31
N VAL A 655 17.86 25.36 3.79
CA VAL A 655 19.11 25.01 4.48
C VAL A 655 20.14 26.10 4.25
N LYS A 656 21.23 26.12 5.01
CA LYS A 656 22.21 27.21 5.04
C LYS A 656 22.73 27.65 3.66
N HIS A 657 22.89 26.70 2.74
CA HIS A 657 23.51 26.92 1.43
C HIS A 657 22.55 26.71 0.25
N LEU A 658 21.25 26.59 0.53
CA LEU A 658 20.23 26.32 -0.47
C LEU A 658 18.90 26.93 -0.03
N THR A 659 18.66 28.19 -0.41
CA THR A 659 17.50 28.95 0.06
C THR A 659 16.88 29.81 -1.04
N PRO A 660 15.62 29.59 -1.37
CA PRO A 660 14.82 28.39 -1.13
C PRO A 660 15.09 27.30 -2.17
N TYR A 661 14.91 26.05 -1.79
CA TYR A 661 14.78 24.94 -2.73
C TYR A 661 13.31 24.50 -2.78
N THR A 662 12.75 24.30 -3.97
CA THR A 662 11.39 23.81 -4.12
C THR A 662 11.31 22.73 -5.18
N GLU A 663 10.45 21.74 -4.91
CA GLU A 663 10.09 20.70 -5.89
C GLU A 663 8.59 20.71 -6.12
N TRP A 664 8.21 20.59 -7.37
CA TRP A 664 6.83 20.43 -7.81
C TRP A 664 6.71 19.11 -8.55
N GLY A 665 5.72 18.31 -8.20
CA GLY A 665 5.57 17.00 -8.79
C GLY A 665 4.14 16.69 -9.18
N TYR A 666 4.00 15.79 -10.13
CA TYR A 666 2.74 15.20 -10.54
C TYR A 666 2.89 13.70 -10.64
N GLY A 667 2.10 12.97 -9.87
CA GLY A 667 2.09 11.52 -9.79
C GLY A 667 0.84 10.90 -10.42
N LEU A 668 1.04 9.83 -11.14
CA LEU A 668 0.01 9.02 -11.78
C LEU A 668 0.19 7.57 -11.33
N ASN A 669 -0.81 7.00 -10.70
CA ASN A 669 -0.75 5.63 -10.25
C ASN A 669 -1.83 4.79 -10.92
N THR A 670 -1.38 3.70 -11.51
CA THR A 670 -2.23 2.54 -11.80
C THR A 670 -2.02 1.49 -10.71
N ARG A 671 -2.70 0.38 -10.78
CA ARG A 671 -2.44 -0.75 -9.90
C ARG A 671 -1.04 -1.36 -10.04
N LEU A 672 -0.46 -1.29 -11.24
CA LEU A 672 0.80 -1.94 -11.59
C LEU A 672 1.98 -0.99 -11.66
N VAL A 673 1.70 0.27 -12.03
CA VAL A 673 2.73 1.25 -12.38
C VAL A 673 2.45 2.55 -11.64
N SER A 674 3.47 3.09 -11.04
CA SER A 674 3.52 4.44 -10.50
C SER A 674 4.46 5.28 -11.33
N LEU A 675 3.99 6.43 -11.81
CA LEU A 675 4.78 7.42 -12.55
C LEU A 675 4.76 8.73 -11.80
N GLY A 676 5.90 9.35 -11.61
CA GLY A 676 6.03 10.67 -11.02
C GLY A 676 6.94 11.54 -11.87
N PHE A 677 6.48 12.76 -12.16
CA PHE A 677 7.24 13.78 -12.85
C PHE A 677 7.51 14.91 -11.87
N PHE A 678 8.75 15.29 -11.69
CA PHE A 678 9.16 16.28 -10.71
C PHE A 678 10.03 17.34 -11.37
N ALA A 679 9.83 18.60 -10.98
CA ALA A 679 10.64 19.74 -11.39
C ALA A 679 11.20 20.40 -10.12
N ALA A 680 12.51 20.64 -10.12
CA ALA A 680 13.22 21.28 -9.04
C ALA A 680 13.58 22.73 -9.39
N PHE A 681 13.51 23.60 -8.40
CA PHE A 681 13.89 24.99 -8.49
C PHE A 681 14.81 25.34 -7.33
N ARG A 682 15.93 25.97 -7.65
CA ARG A 682 16.91 26.46 -6.69
C ARG A 682 16.92 28.00 -6.73
N GLU A 683 16.69 28.64 -5.60
CA GLU A 683 16.59 30.10 -5.53
C GLU A 683 15.59 30.69 -6.57
N LEU A 684 14.46 29.97 -6.77
CA LEU A 684 13.42 30.26 -7.75
C LEU A 684 13.86 30.12 -9.24
N LYS A 685 15.07 29.66 -9.50
CA LYS A 685 15.53 29.35 -10.85
C LYS A 685 15.33 27.84 -11.11
N PHE A 686 14.94 27.52 -12.31
CA PHE A 686 14.80 26.11 -12.73
C PHE A 686 16.14 25.39 -12.60
N ASP A 687 16.16 24.26 -11.86
CA ASP A 687 17.34 23.45 -11.59
C ASP A 687 17.34 22.14 -12.39
N GLY A 688 16.16 21.55 -12.60
CA GLY A 688 16.08 20.32 -13.39
C GLY A 688 14.73 19.63 -13.29
N VAL A 689 14.58 18.59 -14.08
CA VAL A 689 13.42 17.70 -14.06
C VAL A 689 13.84 16.26 -13.86
N GLY A 690 12.97 15.48 -13.27
CA GLY A 690 13.16 14.04 -13.10
C GLY A 690 11.87 13.29 -13.23
N CYS A 691 11.98 12.04 -13.68
CA CYS A 691 10.88 11.10 -13.72
C CYS A 691 11.17 9.96 -12.75
N ARG A 692 10.19 9.65 -11.92
CA ARG A 692 10.22 8.46 -11.06
C ARG A 692 9.27 7.43 -11.63
N PHE A 693 9.74 6.23 -11.69
CA PHE A 693 9.00 5.09 -12.20
C PHE A 693 9.05 3.97 -11.17
N GLY A 694 7.89 3.52 -10.75
CA GLY A 694 7.71 2.34 -9.92
C GLY A 694 6.88 1.31 -10.68
N PHE A 695 7.36 0.09 -10.74
CA PHE A 695 6.63 -1.02 -11.31
C PHE A 695 6.55 -2.12 -10.27
N GLU A 696 5.34 -2.45 -9.85
CA GLU A 696 5.11 -3.51 -8.87
C GLU A 696 3.83 -4.25 -9.25
N LEU A 697 4.00 -5.38 -9.93
CA LEU A 697 2.90 -6.29 -10.15
C LEU A 697 2.50 -6.91 -8.81
N PHE A 698 1.21 -6.91 -8.52
CA PHE A 698 0.64 -7.61 -7.35
C PHE A 698 0.98 -7.03 -5.96
N ARG A 699 1.22 -5.73 -5.87
CA ARG A 699 1.47 -5.03 -4.60
C ARG A 699 0.42 -5.32 -3.52
N ASN A 700 -0.83 -5.48 -3.92
CA ASN A 700 -1.98 -5.66 -3.04
C ASN A 700 -2.65 -7.05 -3.16
N TRP A 701 -1.96 -8.04 -3.72
CA TRP A 701 -2.51 -9.39 -3.89
C TRP A 701 -2.17 -10.30 -2.71
#